data_9e7b24853c10f4d4d4deed2a988719f1
#
_entry.id   9e7b24853c10f4d4d4deed2a988719f1
#
_cell.length_a   1.000
_cell.length_b   1.000
_cell.length_c   1.000
_cell.angle_alpha   90.00
_cell.angle_beta   90.00
_cell.angle_gamma   90.00
#
_symmetry.space_group_name_H-M   'P 1'
#
loop_
_entity.id
_entity.type
_entity.pdbx_description
1 polymer ?
#
loop_
_entity_poly.entity_id
_entity_poly.type
_entity_poly.pdbx_seq_one_letter_code
_entity_poly.pdbx_strand_id
1 'polypeptide(L)'
;VDNHSTDGTTEILSTLAADERLVHLVPTRTDLGIGGCWNYAINDVHCGRFAVQLDSDDLYSSENTLQTIVNAFHEQKAAMIVGSYRMCDFDLNTLPPGLISHNEWTEDNGCNNALRINGLGAPRAFFTPLVRQHQFPNTSYGEDYAMGLAFSRRFRIGRIYDELYFCRRWGGNSDAVLSIDKVNANNHYKDQLRTVEILARQKQNRDREKGLTDFFHNQLNQWKDVAKRFEELVGVQTREVGSALAQFNPARLVSTGAKIDKATLAKRPCFLCEKNRPGEQIVLPFGNDFDILVNPFPILPVHFTIPSRHHQLQAIAENYVQIHRLLRAYPQLMVFYNGPKCGASAPDHLHFQAGTSGILPLQRDWQRFYATSVPLLKMNDGEGIYEIKDYICPALAIVSHTEKHDVELFSRLYEALPMKEDEIEPMMNIVAWRSGEAFVSVVFPREKHRPDCYSADGEAQCLVSPGSLDMAGLLILPRQSDFEGMTSERAKAVLREVSLSDEVMAEVVKRIRNKAVDLAFDDWKQEPIVSVGIVSGDEIRFQLNGTYTIGNKEVTGKKIVKFKDGQILWDSALYQELCFTPQNDDISFTLEDVTIGVDFHWERKEAQTFLGKLRFVVDGDKLWAINELPVERYLASVISSEMSATSSLE
;
A
#
# COMPACT_ATOMS: atom_id res chain seq x y z
N VAL A 1 3.00 12.46 -36.08
CA VAL A 1 3.25 11.39 -37.08
C VAL A 1 2.00 11.23 -37.92
N ASP A 2 2.15 11.40 -39.22
CA ASP A 2 1.11 11.18 -40.20
C ASP A 2 1.23 9.76 -40.75
N ASN A 3 0.33 8.88 -40.35
CA ASN A 3 0.36 7.47 -40.73
C ASN A 3 -0.38 7.22 -42.08
N HIS A 4 0.05 7.90 -43.12
CA HIS A 4 -0.50 7.79 -44.47
C HIS A 4 -1.97 8.25 -44.57
N SER A 5 -2.27 9.43 -44.06
CA SER A 5 -3.61 10.04 -44.13
C SER A 5 -4.08 10.23 -45.57
N THR A 6 -5.36 9.99 -45.81
CA THR A 6 -5.99 10.08 -47.14
C THR A 6 -7.09 11.17 -47.24
N ASP A 7 -7.21 11.98 -46.19
CA ASP A 7 -8.27 12.99 -46.02
C ASP A 7 -7.80 14.45 -46.23
N GLY A 8 -6.60 14.64 -46.77
CA GLY A 8 -5.98 15.96 -46.95
C GLY A 8 -5.11 16.42 -45.75
N THR A 9 -4.97 15.61 -44.69
CA THR A 9 -4.13 15.94 -43.52
C THR A 9 -2.67 16.15 -43.90
N THR A 10 -2.11 15.28 -44.77
CA THR A 10 -0.73 15.38 -45.25
C THR A 10 -0.44 16.71 -45.95
N GLU A 11 -1.35 17.15 -46.81
CA GLU A 11 -1.25 18.44 -47.54
C GLU A 11 -1.30 19.63 -46.58
N ILE A 12 -2.19 19.60 -45.59
CA ILE A 12 -2.31 20.66 -44.58
C ILE A 12 -1.01 20.72 -43.76
N LEU A 13 -0.52 19.60 -43.23
CA LEU A 13 0.71 19.55 -42.45
C LEU A 13 1.92 20.04 -43.26
N SER A 14 1.97 19.73 -44.56
CA SER A 14 3.02 20.20 -45.46
C SER A 14 3.02 21.74 -45.60
N THR A 15 1.86 22.38 -45.57
CA THR A 15 1.74 23.86 -45.62
C THR A 15 2.23 24.51 -44.31
N LEU A 16 2.14 23.79 -43.19
CA LEU A 16 2.56 24.26 -41.88
C LEU A 16 4.05 23.94 -41.56
N ALA A 17 4.75 23.22 -42.44
CA ALA A 17 6.12 22.78 -42.25
C ALA A 17 7.16 23.96 -42.17
N ALA A 18 6.72 25.19 -42.46
CA ALA A 18 7.55 26.39 -42.27
C ALA A 18 7.66 26.83 -40.78
N ASP A 19 6.80 26.32 -39.90
CA ASP A 19 6.89 26.54 -38.45
C ASP A 19 7.94 25.61 -37.86
N GLU A 20 9.03 26.14 -37.36
CA GLU A 20 10.15 25.37 -36.77
C GLU A 20 9.73 24.49 -35.56
N ARG A 21 8.59 24.77 -34.97
CA ARG A 21 8.01 23.96 -33.87
C ARG A 21 7.31 22.70 -34.35
N LEU A 22 6.99 22.61 -35.66
CA LEU A 22 6.32 21.47 -36.27
C LEU A 22 7.31 20.54 -36.97
N VAL A 23 7.40 19.32 -36.50
CA VAL A 23 8.12 18.24 -37.17
C VAL A 23 7.10 17.26 -37.75
N HIS A 24 6.86 17.30 -39.06
CA HIS A 24 5.97 16.40 -39.77
C HIS A 24 6.70 15.12 -40.17
N LEU A 25 6.32 14.00 -39.59
CA LEU A 25 6.94 12.69 -39.82
C LEU A 25 5.95 11.76 -40.54
N VAL A 26 6.36 11.22 -41.69
CA VAL A 26 5.62 10.20 -42.42
C VAL A 26 6.44 8.91 -42.43
N PRO A 27 6.04 7.84 -41.74
CA PRO A 27 6.75 6.58 -41.71
C PRO A 27 6.79 5.93 -43.10
N THR A 28 7.85 5.19 -43.38
CA THR A 28 7.91 4.36 -44.60
C THR A 28 7.10 3.07 -44.48
N ARG A 29 6.81 2.63 -43.25
CA ARG A 29 5.97 1.47 -42.93
C ARG A 29 4.51 1.87 -42.96
N THR A 30 3.65 0.98 -43.46
CA THR A 30 2.18 1.16 -43.53
C THR A 30 1.41 0.29 -42.53
N ASP A 31 2.14 -0.50 -41.72
CA ASP A 31 1.60 -1.44 -40.73
C ASP A 31 1.77 -0.94 -39.27
N LEU A 32 1.99 0.35 -39.09
CA LEU A 32 2.09 0.94 -37.76
C LEU A 32 0.71 1.17 -37.15
N GLY A 33 0.55 0.69 -35.92
CA GLY A 33 -0.50 1.14 -35.01
C GLY A 33 -0.11 2.43 -34.28
N ILE A 34 -0.96 2.91 -33.37
CA ILE A 34 -0.72 4.12 -32.58
C ILE A 34 0.62 4.03 -31.84
N GLY A 35 0.89 2.90 -31.14
CA GLY A 35 2.15 2.71 -30.43
C GLY A 35 3.37 2.70 -31.35
N GLY A 36 3.25 2.15 -32.56
CA GLY A 36 4.31 2.20 -33.57
C GLY A 36 4.60 3.62 -34.05
N CYS A 37 3.55 4.43 -34.26
CA CYS A 37 3.68 5.85 -34.60
C CYS A 37 4.32 6.66 -33.45
N TRP A 38 3.93 6.38 -32.22
CA TRP A 38 4.57 7.03 -31.06
C TRP A 38 6.05 6.67 -30.93
N ASN A 39 6.42 5.42 -31.17
CA ASN A 39 7.83 5.01 -31.21
C ASN A 39 8.59 5.77 -32.30
N TYR A 40 7.96 5.97 -33.46
CA TYR A 40 8.57 6.71 -34.56
C TYR A 40 8.89 8.15 -34.16
N ALA A 41 7.92 8.84 -33.51
CA ALA A 41 8.11 10.20 -32.99
C ALA A 41 9.15 10.28 -31.87
N ILE A 42 9.10 9.35 -30.91
CA ILE A 42 9.98 9.37 -29.73
C ILE A 42 11.46 9.09 -30.10
N ASN A 43 11.68 8.29 -31.14
CA ASN A 43 13.04 8.00 -31.60
C ASN A 43 13.59 9.08 -32.54
N ASP A 44 12.78 10.03 -32.99
CA ASP A 44 13.22 11.15 -33.79
C ASP A 44 14.20 12.05 -32.98
N VAL A 45 15.19 12.63 -33.69
CA VAL A 45 16.23 13.47 -33.08
C VAL A 45 15.69 14.77 -32.49
N HIS A 46 14.54 15.27 -32.98
CA HIS A 46 13.89 16.47 -32.48
C HIS A 46 13.05 16.22 -31.22
N CYS A 47 12.77 14.96 -30.90
CA CYS A 47 12.00 14.64 -29.69
C CYS A 47 12.77 15.04 -28.43
N GLY A 48 12.17 15.92 -27.63
CA GLY A 48 12.76 16.49 -26.43
C GLY A 48 12.90 15.49 -25.28
N ARG A 49 13.31 16.01 -24.11
CA ARG A 49 13.50 15.23 -22.87
C ARG A 49 12.20 14.63 -22.34
N PHE A 50 11.08 15.29 -22.56
CA PHE A 50 9.75 14.82 -22.21
C PHE A 50 8.89 14.80 -23.46
N ALA A 51 8.07 13.78 -23.61
CA ALA A 51 7.06 13.65 -24.65
C ALA A 51 5.68 13.67 -23.99
N VAL A 52 4.77 14.46 -24.54
CA VAL A 52 3.39 14.59 -24.03
C VAL A 52 2.42 14.25 -25.16
N GLN A 53 1.48 13.36 -24.89
CA GLN A 53 0.43 13.00 -25.84
C GLN A 53 -0.55 14.16 -26.04
N LEU A 54 -0.92 14.35 -27.31
CA LEU A 54 -2.07 15.13 -27.73
C LEU A 54 -2.72 14.43 -28.92
N ASP A 55 -3.98 14.03 -28.79
CA ASP A 55 -4.74 13.44 -29.86
C ASP A 55 -5.19 14.54 -30.83
N SER A 56 -5.31 14.23 -32.13
CA SER A 56 -5.51 15.24 -33.17
C SER A 56 -6.83 16.00 -33.10
N ASP A 57 -7.82 15.44 -32.41
CA ASP A 57 -9.14 16.01 -32.19
C ASP A 57 -9.34 16.63 -30.81
N ASP A 58 -8.31 16.61 -29.95
CA ASP A 58 -8.34 17.06 -28.57
C ASP A 58 -7.55 18.37 -28.32
N LEU A 59 -7.64 18.92 -27.11
CA LEU A 59 -6.96 20.17 -26.73
C LEU A 59 -6.36 20.07 -25.32
N TYR A 60 -5.26 20.77 -25.07
CA TYR A 60 -4.85 21.08 -23.70
C TYR A 60 -5.77 22.12 -23.08
N SER A 61 -6.06 22.01 -21.78
CA SER A 61 -7.00 22.90 -21.08
C SER A 61 -6.47 24.33 -20.90
N SER A 62 -5.17 24.54 -20.95
CA SER A 62 -4.56 25.85 -20.80
C SER A 62 -3.19 25.96 -21.46
N GLU A 63 -2.72 27.20 -21.64
CA GLU A 63 -1.39 27.50 -22.14
C GLU A 63 -0.28 27.02 -21.19
N ASN A 64 -0.59 26.81 -19.91
CA ASN A 64 0.34 26.35 -18.88
C ASN A 64 0.41 24.82 -18.73
N THR A 65 -0.43 24.07 -19.43
CA THR A 65 -0.52 22.60 -19.27
C THR A 65 0.83 21.92 -19.40
N LEU A 66 1.61 22.24 -20.42
CA LEU A 66 2.93 21.61 -20.63
C LEU A 66 3.92 21.98 -19.51
N GLN A 67 3.91 23.22 -19.05
CA GLN A 67 4.79 23.64 -17.93
C GLN A 67 4.40 22.94 -16.63
N THR A 68 3.11 22.81 -16.36
CA THR A 68 2.59 22.08 -15.19
C THR A 68 3.07 20.62 -15.20
N ILE A 69 3.01 19.97 -16.36
CA ILE A 69 3.50 18.59 -16.52
C ILE A 69 5.00 18.49 -16.28
N VAL A 70 5.79 19.42 -16.83
CA VAL A 70 7.26 19.44 -16.63
C VAL A 70 7.62 19.66 -15.16
N ASN A 71 6.93 20.58 -14.47
CA ASN A 71 7.12 20.79 -13.03
C ASN A 71 6.83 19.50 -12.24
N ALA A 72 5.72 18.81 -12.56
CA ALA A 72 5.35 17.57 -11.91
C ALA A 72 6.41 16.45 -12.10
N PHE A 73 7.08 16.37 -13.26
CA PHE A 73 8.20 15.44 -13.45
C PHE A 73 9.32 15.68 -12.45
N HIS A 74 9.67 16.95 -12.22
CA HIS A 74 10.73 17.31 -11.29
C HIS A 74 10.33 17.15 -9.82
N GLU A 75 9.15 17.57 -9.45
CA GLU A 75 8.63 17.52 -8.08
C GLU A 75 8.38 16.09 -7.64
N GLN A 76 7.70 15.30 -8.48
CA GLN A 76 7.31 13.92 -8.15
C GLN A 76 8.41 12.89 -8.49
N LYS A 77 9.49 13.29 -9.16
CA LYS A 77 10.59 12.41 -9.61
C LYS A 77 10.07 11.18 -10.36
N ALA A 78 9.12 11.40 -11.26
CA ALA A 78 8.40 10.35 -11.96
C ALA A 78 9.02 10.05 -13.35
N ALA A 79 8.79 8.84 -13.84
CA ALA A 79 9.13 8.43 -15.21
C ALA A 79 8.00 8.69 -16.20
N MET A 80 6.79 8.80 -15.70
CA MET A 80 5.56 9.10 -16.43
C MET A 80 4.67 9.99 -15.55
N ILE A 81 4.00 10.95 -16.17
CA ILE A 81 2.97 11.78 -15.53
C ILE A 81 1.66 11.53 -16.25
N VAL A 82 0.59 11.39 -15.49
CA VAL A 82 -0.77 11.26 -16.02
C VAL A 82 -1.63 12.38 -15.44
N GLY A 83 -2.31 13.11 -16.33
CA GLY A 83 -3.22 14.19 -15.97
C GLY A 83 -4.66 13.73 -15.81
N SER A 84 -5.54 14.72 -15.63
CA SER A 84 -6.98 14.57 -15.60
C SER A 84 -7.59 15.28 -16.82
N TYR A 85 -8.70 14.76 -17.32
CA TYR A 85 -9.34 15.27 -18.53
C TYR A 85 -10.84 15.42 -18.38
N ARG A 86 -11.40 16.38 -19.10
CA ARG A 86 -12.84 16.58 -19.16
C ARG A 86 -13.39 16.12 -20.51
N MET A 87 -14.44 15.33 -20.45
CA MET A 87 -15.22 14.95 -21.62
C MET A 87 -16.06 16.15 -22.08
N CYS A 88 -15.96 16.53 -23.33
CA CYS A 88 -16.72 17.64 -23.92
C CYS A 88 -17.04 17.41 -25.39
N ASP A 89 -17.94 18.23 -25.96
CA ASP A 89 -18.15 18.35 -27.41
C ASP A 89 -17.13 19.34 -28.04
N PHE A 90 -17.27 19.61 -29.34
CA PHE A 90 -16.40 20.53 -30.05
C PHE A 90 -16.59 22.00 -29.65
N ASP A 91 -17.73 22.35 -29.04
CA ASP A 91 -18.01 23.67 -28.47
C ASP A 91 -17.55 23.78 -27.00
N LEU A 92 -16.86 22.75 -26.50
CA LEU A 92 -16.34 22.61 -25.13
C LEU A 92 -17.45 22.52 -24.05
N ASN A 93 -18.67 22.20 -24.42
CA ASN A 93 -19.72 21.86 -23.47
C ASN A 93 -19.37 20.51 -22.80
N THR A 94 -19.48 20.45 -21.49
CA THR A 94 -19.18 19.24 -20.75
C THR A 94 -20.19 18.13 -21.06
N LEU A 95 -19.67 16.96 -21.38
CA LEU A 95 -20.45 15.73 -21.58
C LEU A 95 -20.28 14.79 -20.39
N PRO A 96 -21.29 13.97 -20.05
CA PRO A 96 -21.14 12.94 -19.02
C PRO A 96 -19.98 11.97 -19.35
N PRO A 97 -19.20 11.54 -18.36
CA PRO A 97 -19.28 11.81 -16.92
C PRO A 97 -18.60 13.12 -16.45
N GLY A 98 -18.17 13.99 -17.34
CA GLY A 98 -17.49 15.25 -17.01
C GLY A 98 -15.98 15.07 -16.78
N LEU A 99 -15.47 15.51 -15.63
CA LEU A 99 -14.07 15.40 -15.29
C LEU A 99 -13.73 13.96 -14.88
N ILE A 100 -12.71 13.40 -15.53
CA ILE A 100 -12.13 12.09 -15.18
C ILE A 100 -10.74 12.32 -14.60
N SER A 101 -10.62 12.15 -13.27
CA SER A 101 -9.40 12.41 -12.50
C SER A 101 -8.74 11.15 -11.95
N HIS A 102 -9.42 9.99 -12.01
CA HIS A 102 -8.94 8.73 -11.42
C HIS A 102 -8.52 8.90 -9.94
N ASN A 103 -9.43 9.37 -9.10
CA ASN A 103 -9.22 9.55 -7.65
C ASN A 103 -8.89 8.25 -6.92
N GLU A 104 -9.24 7.09 -7.52
CA GLU A 104 -8.85 5.76 -7.06
C GLU A 104 -7.34 5.48 -7.12
N TRP A 105 -6.58 6.32 -7.83
CA TRP A 105 -5.11 6.31 -7.82
C TRP A 105 -4.61 6.96 -6.54
N THR A 106 -4.08 6.18 -5.61
CA THR A 106 -3.60 6.65 -4.31
C THR A 106 -2.12 6.36 -4.09
N GLU A 107 -1.47 7.11 -3.23
CA GLU A 107 -0.07 6.84 -2.83
C GLU A 107 0.04 5.46 -2.16
N ASP A 108 -0.97 5.03 -1.41
CA ASP A 108 -0.99 3.74 -0.69
C ASP A 108 -0.96 2.53 -1.64
N ASN A 109 -1.61 2.63 -2.79
CA ASN A 109 -1.55 1.60 -3.82
C ASN A 109 -0.16 1.50 -4.49
N GLY A 110 0.67 2.53 -4.40
CA GLY A 110 2.03 2.55 -4.93
C GLY A 110 2.12 2.05 -6.38
N CYS A 111 3.00 1.09 -6.63
CA CYS A 111 3.18 0.49 -7.96
C CYS A 111 1.98 -0.35 -8.45
N ASN A 112 1.00 -0.65 -7.58
CA ASN A 112 -0.18 -1.44 -7.95
C ASN A 112 -1.30 -0.59 -8.56
N ASN A 113 -1.23 0.74 -8.49
CA ASN A 113 -2.24 1.62 -9.06
C ASN A 113 -2.56 1.28 -10.53
N ALA A 114 -1.53 1.11 -11.37
CA ALA A 114 -1.73 0.80 -12.79
C ALA A 114 -2.45 -0.54 -13.04
N LEU A 115 -2.34 -1.50 -12.12
CA LEU A 115 -3.06 -2.78 -12.20
C LEU A 115 -4.53 -2.65 -11.82
N ARG A 116 -4.91 -1.65 -11.03
CA ARG A 116 -6.26 -1.49 -10.47
C ARG A 116 -7.20 -0.68 -11.37
N ILE A 117 -6.66 0.19 -12.21
CA ILE A 117 -7.46 1.06 -13.08
C ILE A 117 -7.61 0.47 -14.48
N ASN A 118 -8.69 0.82 -15.17
CA ASN A 118 -8.96 0.33 -16.54
C ASN A 118 -8.42 1.24 -17.65
N GLY A 119 -7.74 2.32 -17.30
CA GLY A 119 -7.08 3.25 -18.20
C GLY A 119 -6.27 4.28 -17.41
N LEU A 120 -5.24 4.85 -18.02
CA LEU A 120 -4.34 5.75 -17.30
C LEU A 120 -4.82 7.20 -17.23
N GLY A 121 -5.81 7.60 -18.02
CA GLY A 121 -6.26 9.00 -18.14
C GLY A 121 -5.52 9.75 -19.25
N ALA A 122 -5.69 11.07 -19.30
CA ALA A 122 -5.06 11.96 -20.28
C ALA A 122 -4.76 13.35 -19.64
N PRO A 123 -3.77 14.13 -20.15
CA PRO A 123 -2.75 13.69 -21.10
C PRO A 123 -1.75 12.73 -20.44
N ARG A 124 -1.11 11.89 -21.23
CA ARG A 124 -0.02 11.03 -20.78
C ARG A 124 1.30 11.64 -21.20
N ALA A 125 2.20 11.78 -20.25
CA ALA A 125 3.52 12.35 -20.49
C ALA A 125 4.61 11.39 -20.03
N PHE A 126 5.72 11.33 -20.77
CA PHE A 126 6.75 10.32 -20.61
C PHE A 126 8.13 10.96 -20.54
N PHE A 127 9.02 10.40 -19.72
CA PHE A 127 10.44 10.70 -19.77
C PHE A 127 11.07 9.96 -20.93
N THR A 128 11.34 10.65 -22.03
CA THR A 128 11.76 10.12 -23.33
C THR A 128 12.90 9.10 -23.26
N PRO A 129 14.00 9.29 -22.47
CA PRO A 129 15.08 8.31 -22.40
C PRO A 129 14.65 6.91 -21.95
N LEU A 130 13.66 6.81 -21.04
CA LEU A 130 13.13 5.53 -20.60
C LEU A 130 12.20 4.89 -21.62
N VAL A 131 11.38 5.69 -22.30
CA VAL A 131 10.50 5.16 -23.36
C VAL A 131 11.33 4.62 -24.54
N ARG A 132 12.42 5.29 -24.90
CA ARG A 132 13.35 4.79 -25.94
C ARG A 132 13.92 3.40 -25.62
N GLN A 133 14.12 3.10 -24.34
CA GLN A 133 14.61 1.77 -23.91
C GLN A 133 13.52 0.70 -23.92
N HIS A 134 12.25 1.07 -23.63
CA HIS A 134 11.16 0.12 -23.45
C HIS A 134 10.29 -0.06 -24.70
N GLN A 135 10.09 1.02 -25.47
CA GLN A 135 9.24 1.10 -26.65
C GLN A 135 7.76 0.70 -26.40
N PHE A 136 6.85 1.35 -27.08
CA PHE A 136 5.44 0.96 -27.07
C PHE A 136 5.20 -0.30 -27.93
N PRO A 137 4.27 -1.18 -27.58
CA PRO A 137 3.84 -2.23 -28.50
C PRO A 137 3.22 -1.60 -29.77
N ASN A 138 3.49 -2.20 -30.93
CA ASN A 138 2.93 -1.75 -32.20
C ASN A 138 1.45 -2.18 -32.32
N THR A 139 0.57 -1.48 -31.65
CA THR A 139 -0.88 -1.71 -31.60
C THR A 139 -1.63 -0.39 -31.59
N SER A 140 -2.91 -0.40 -31.94
CA SER A 140 -3.80 0.77 -31.90
C SER A 140 -4.75 0.75 -30.70
N TYR A 141 -4.49 -0.09 -29.70
CA TYR A 141 -5.26 -0.13 -28.45
C TYR A 141 -4.40 -0.70 -27.32
N GLY A 142 -4.40 0.01 -26.18
CA GLY A 142 -3.70 -0.43 -24.96
C GLY A 142 -2.17 -0.30 -25.00
N GLU A 143 -1.59 0.37 -25.98
CA GLU A 143 -0.17 0.68 -26.10
C GLU A 143 0.31 1.52 -24.92
N ASP A 144 -0.46 2.51 -24.52
CA ASP A 144 -0.23 3.38 -23.37
C ASP A 144 -0.34 2.60 -22.05
N TYR A 145 -1.36 1.75 -21.94
CA TYR A 145 -1.60 0.94 -20.75
C TYR A 145 -0.49 -0.09 -20.54
N ALA A 146 -0.02 -0.74 -21.61
CA ALA A 146 1.12 -1.65 -21.58
C ALA A 146 2.40 -0.94 -21.07
N MET A 147 2.67 0.27 -21.57
CA MET A 147 3.80 1.08 -21.11
C MET A 147 3.66 1.48 -19.65
N GLY A 148 2.48 1.94 -19.23
CA GLY A 148 2.21 2.31 -17.84
C GLY A 148 2.36 1.13 -16.88
N LEU A 149 1.90 -0.06 -17.22
CA LEU A 149 2.12 -1.28 -16.45
C LEU A 149 3.61 -1.58 -16.31
N ALA A 150 4.37 -1.58 -17.42
CA ALA A 150 5.80 -1.84 -17.42
C ALA A 150 6.59 -0.80 -16.59
N PHE A 151 6.24 0.48 -16.72
CA PHE A 151 6.85 1.56 -15.93
C PHE A 151 6.54 1.42 -14.44
N SER A 152 5.28 1.15 -14.08
CA SER A 152 4.85 1.03 -12.69
C SER A 152 5.61 -0.05 -11.90
N ARG A 153 6.22 -1.03 -12.58
CA ARG A 153 7.03 -2.08 -11.95
C ARG A 153 8.34 -1.56 -11.36
N ARG A 154 8.93 -0.53 -11.98
CA ARG A 154 10.30 -0.08 -11.67
C ARG A 154 10.40 1.41 -11.34
N PHE A 155 9.45 2.20 -11.81
CA PHE A 155 9.48 3.65 -11.76
C PHE A 155 8.21 4.20 -11.15
N ARG A 156 8.29 5.41 -10.60
CA ARG A 156 7.12 6.15 -10.17
C ARG A 156 6.35 6.69 -11.37
N ILE A 157 5.04 6.50 -11.35
CA ILE A 157 4.08 7.22 -12.20
C ILE A 157 3.45 8.30 -11.35
N GLY A 158 3.62 9.56 -11.72
CA GLY A 158 3.04 10.71 -11.02
C GLY A 158 1.66 11.07 -11.57
N ARG A 159 0.89 11.83 -10.78
CA ARG A 159 -0.46 12.26 -11.10
C ARG A 159 -0.61 13.77 -10.95
N ILE A 160 -1.48 14.34 -11.82
CA ILE A 160 -2.01 15.70 -11.70
C ILE A 160 -3.52 15.57 -11.75
N TYR A 161 -4.18 15.96 -10.65
CA TYR A 161 -5.64 15.84 -10.51
C TYR A 161 -6.39 17.04 -11.10
N ASP A 162 -5.68 18.15 -11.35
CA ASP A 162 -6.25 19.30 -12.06
C ASP A 162 -6.56 18.95 -13.50
N GLU A 163 -7.57 19.62 -14.08
CA GLU A 163 -7.95 19.47 -15.47
C GLU A 163 -6.83 19.99 -16.39
N LEU A 164 -6.26 19.09 -17.19
CA LEU A 164 -5.18 19.42 -18.12
C LEU A 164 -5.55 19.23 -19.59
N TYR A 165 -6.70 18.59 -19.87
CA TYR A 165 -7.01 18.09 -21.20
C TYR A 165 -8.49 18.10 -21.46
N PHE A 166 -8.91 18.50 -22.67
CA PHE A 166 -10.27 18.42 -23.18
C PHE A 166 -10.35 17.27 -24.17
N CYS A 167 -11.01 16.18 -23.78
CA CYS A 167 -11.29 15.06 -24.64
C CYS A 167 -12.60 15.33 -25.39
N ARG A 168 -12.48 15.71 -26.68
CA ARG A 168 -13.61 16.10 -27.48
C ARG A 168 -14.28 14.90 -28.13
N ARG A 169 -15.59 14.78 -27.95
CA ARG A 169 -16.38 13.64 -28.42
C ARG A 169 -17.24 13.99 -29.62
N TRP A 170 -17.21 13.12 -30.61
CA TRP A 170 -18.02 13.18 -31.82
C TRP A 170 -18.23 11.79 -32.41
N GLY A 171 -19.18 11.66 -33.40
CA GLY A 171 -19.51 10.34 -33.97
C GLY A 171 -18.40 9.63 -34.74
N GLY A 172 -17.27 10.30 -34.99
CA GLY A 172 -16.08 9.73 -35.64
C GLY A 172 -14.97 9.27 -34.68
N ASN A 173 -15.12 9.46 -33.36
CA ASN A 173 -14.12 8.92 -32.42
C ASN A 173 -14.01 7.40 -32.54
N SER A 174 -12.82 6.88 -32.48
CA SER A 174 -12.52 5.44 -32.62
C SER A 174 -13.21 4.53 -31.58
N ASP A 175 -13.66 5.09 -30.46
CA ASP A 175 -14.39 4.42 -29.39
C ASP A 175 -15.86 4.80 -29.25
N ALA A 176 -16.37 5.69 -30.12
CA ALA A 176 -17.75 6.21 -30.02
C ALA A 176 -18.83 5.17 -30.31
N VAL A 177 -18.55 4.17 -31.15
CA VAL A 177 -19.49 3.12 -31.53
C VAL A 177 -18.78 1.76 -31.58
N LEU A 178 -18.32 1.27 -30.43
CA LEU A 178 -17.77 -0.07 -30.36
C LEU A 178 -18.88 -1.10 -30.15
N SER A 179 -18.89 -2.19 -30.96
CA SER A 179 -19.73 -3.34 -30.68
C SER A 179 -19.32 -3.99 -29.33
N ILE A 180 -20.26 -4.67 -28.68
CA ILE A 180 -20.01 -5.38 -27.43
C ILE A 180 -18.86 -6.37 -27.58
N ASP A 181 -18.77 -7.06 -28.71
CA ASP A 181 -17.67 -7.99 -28.98
C ASP A 181 -16.32 -7.28 -29.02
N LYS A 182 -16.26 -6.07 -29.56
CA LYS A 182 -15.03 -5.28 -29.59
C LYS A 182 -14.65 -4.76 -28.20
N VAL A 183 -15.63 -4.31 -27.41
CA VAL A 183 -15.41 -3.92 -26.00
C VAL A 183 -14.87 -5.10 -25.19
N ASN A 184 -15.49 -6.28 -25.33
CA ASN A 184 -15.03 -7.50 -24.67
C ASN A 184 -13.61 -7.90 -25.11
N ALA A 185 -13.32 -7.84 -26.41
CA ALA A 185 -11.98 -8.11 -26.93
C ALA A 185 -10.93 -7.12 -26.35
N ASN A 186 -11.28 -5.85 -26.25
CA ASN A 186 -10.43 -4.82 -25.67
C ASN A 186 -10.17 -5.06 -24.17
N ASN A 187 -11.21 -5.39 -23.41
CA ASN A 187 -11.08 -5.73 -21.99
C ASN A 187 -10.23 -6.98 -21.79
N HIS A 188 -10.48 -8.03 -22.57
CA HIS A 188 -9.67 -9.25 -22.53
C HIS A 188 -8.19 -8.97 -22.82
N TYR A 189 -7.90 -8.10 -23.80
CA TYR A 189 -6.52 -7.70 -24.09
C TYR A 189 -5.87 -6.98 -22.90
N LYS A 190 -6.57 -6.07 -22.24
CA LYS A 190 -6.06 -5.41 -21.02
C LYS A 190 -5.82 -6.41 -19.89
N ASP A 191 -6.69 -7.40 -19.71
CA ASP A 191 -6.49 -8.45 -18.70
C ASP A 191 -5.29 -9.33 -19.01
N GLN A 192 -5.02 -9.61 -20.29
CA GLN A 192 -3.78 -10.27 -20.71
C GLN A 192 -2.55 -9.43 -20.35
N LEU A 193 -2.58 -8.12 -20.59
CA LEU A 193 -1.49 -7.20 -20.21
C LEU A 193 -1.25 -7.20 -18.69
N ARG A 194 -2.32 -7.15 -17.88
CA ARG A 194 -2.23 -7.26 -16.41
C ARG A 194 -1.61 -8.59 -15.99
N THR A 195 -2.06 -9.68 -16.58
CA THR A 195 -1.54 -11.03 -16.28
C THR A 195 -0.05 -11.13 -16.58
N VAL A 196 0.39 -10.66 -17.75
CA VAL A 196 1.80 -10.62 -18.11
C VAL A 196 2.61 -9.79 -17.11
N GLU A 197 2.08 -8.64 -16.69
CA GLU A 197 2.74 -7.77 -15.71
C GLU A 197 2.85 -8.45 -14.34
N ILE A 198 1.80 -9.11 -13.85
CA ILE A 198 1.83 -9.84 -12.57
C ILE A 198 2.89 -10.95 -12.62
N LEU A 199 2.95 -11.73 -13.69
CA LEU A 199 3.96 -12.78 -13.87
C LEU A 199 5.38 -12.20 -13.91
N ALA A 200 5.57 -11.05 -14.56
CA ALA A 200 6.85 -10.37 -14.59
C ALA A 200 7.29 -9.87 -13.20
N ARG A 201 6.37 -9.36 -12.39
CA ARG A 201 6.65 -8.97 -10.99
C ARG A 201 6.98 -10.18 -10.12
N GLN A 202 6.27 -11.27 -10.25
CA GLN A 202 6.58 -12.52 -9.56
C GLN A 202 7.97 -13.04 -9.93
N LYS A 203 8.34 -13.00 -11.21
CA LYS A 203 9.68 -13.36 -11.67
C LYS A 203 10.74 -12.46 -11.06
N GLN A 204 10.53 -11.14 -11.07
CA GLN A 204 11.47 -10.18 -10.47
C GLN A 204 11.71 -10.45 -8.98
N ASN A 205 10.66 -10.80 -8.24
CA ASN A 205 10.78 -11.14 -6.83
C ASN A 205 11.59 -12.42 -6.61
N ARG A 206 11.34 -13.47 -7.41
CA ARG A 206 12.13 -14.72 -7.36
C ARG A 206 13.60 -14.48 -7.72
N ASP A 207 13.87 -13.67 -8.75
CA ASP A 207 15.24 -13.34 -9.16
C ASP A 207 15.99 -12.57 -8.07
N ARG A 208 15.27 -11.68 -7.33
CA ARG A 208 15.83 -10.95 -6.19
C ARG A 208 16.16 -11.87 -5.01
N GLU A 209 15.26 -12.79 -4.67
CA GLU A 209 15.49 -13.79 -3.62
C GLU A 209 16.67 -14.68 -3.93
N LYS A 210 16.75 -15.16 -5.17
CA LYS A 210 17.90 -15.93 -5.66
C LYS A 210 19.19 -15.12 -5.57
N GLY A 211 19.16 -13.85 -6.01
CA GLY A 211 20.31 -12.95 -5.94
C GLY A 211 20.85 -12.76 -4.51
N LEU A 212 19.95 -12.66 -3.51
CA LEU A 212 20.36 -12.57 -2.10
C LEU A 212 20.99 -13.89 -1.61
N THR A 213 20.43 -15.03 -2.01
CA THR A 213 20.96 -16.35 -1.67
C THR A 213 22.35 -16.56 -2.30
N ASP A 214 22.51 -16.23 -3.57
CA ASP A 214 23.79 -16.30 -4.27
C ASP A 214 24.85 -15.38 -3.62
N PHE A 215 24.45 -14.16 -3.24
CA PHE A 215 25.32 -13.23 -2.50
C PHE A 215 25.79 -13.82 -1.19
N PHE A 216 24.90 -14.41 -0.39
CA PHE A 216 25.24 -15.05 0.87
C PHE A 216 26.27 -16.18 0.68
N HIS A 217 26.01 -17.10 -0.25
CA HIS A 217 26.94 -18.19 -0.53
C HIS A 217 28.28 -17.72 -1.10
N ASN A 218 28.28 -16.71 -1.96
CA ASN A 218 29.50 -16.12 -2.50
C ASN A 218 30.37 -15.51 -1.38
N GLN A 219 29.74 -14.84 -0.42
CA GLN A 219 30.48 -14.31 0.74
C GLN A 219 31.11 -15.43 1.57
N LEU A 220 30.39 -16.52 1.86
CA LEU A 220 30.96 -17.65 2.60
C LEU A 220 32.11 -18.33 1.83
N ASN A 221 32.03 -18.40 0.51
CA ASN A 221 33.09 -18.93 -0.32
C ASN A 221 34.36 -18.07 -0.27
N GLN A 222 34.23 -16.76 -0.19
CA GLN A 222 35.36 -15.83 -0.19
C GLN A 222 35.95 -15.64 1.22
N TRP A 223 35.14 -15.69 2.28
CA TRP A 223 35.55 -15.42 3.66
C TRP A 223 35.49 -16.69 4.54
N LYS A 224 36.54 -17.49 4.48
CA LYS A 224 36.58 -18.83 5.10
C LYS A 224 36.36 -18.82 6.63
N ASP A 225 36.88 -17.81 7.34
CA ASP A 225 36.69 -17.71 8.79
C ASP A 225 35.21 -17.48 9.14
N VAL A 226 34.48 -16.71 8.34
CA VAL A 226 33.06 -16.51 8.54
C VAL A 226 32.28 -17.76 8.13
N ALA A 227 32.63 -18.41 7.04
CA ALA A 227 32.03 -19.69 6.63
C ALA A 227 32.09 -20.73 7.76
N LYS A 228 33.29 -20.88 8.37
CA LYS A 228 33.48 -21.78 9.52
C LYS A 228 32.53 -21.45 10.69
N ARG A 229 32.31 -20.17 11.01
CA ARG A 229 31.39 -19.77 12.10
C ARG A 229 29.93 -20.12 11.76
N PHE A 230 29.52 -20.06 10.51
CA PHE A 230 28.20 -20.53 10.08
C PHE A 230 28.08 -22.05 10.14
N GLU A 231 29.17 -22.79 9.81
CA GLU A 231 29.22 -24.25 9.99
C GLU A 231 29.11 -24.65 11.47
N GLU A 232 29.86 -23.97 12.34
CA GLU A 232 29.82 -24.18 13.80
C GLU A 232 28.41 -23.88 14.37
N LEU A 233 27.68 -22.92 13.79
CA LEU A 233 26.32 -22.58 14.21
C LEU A 233 25.33 -23.75 14.03
N VAL A 234 25.53 -24.62 13.06
CA VAL A 234 24.67 -25.81 12.85
C VAL A 234 24.73 -26.75 14.06
N GLY A 235 25.86 -26.79 14.77
CA GLY A 235 26.06 -27.63 15.93
C GLY A 235 25.70 -26.97 17.28
N VAL A 236 25.17 -25.74 17.32
CA VAL A 236 24.83 -25.08 18.60
C VAL A 236 23.68 -25.82 19.29
N GLN A 237 23.81 -25.98 20.60
CA GLN A 237 22.77 -26.59 21.42
C GLN A 237 21.61 -25.60 21.63
N THR A 238 20.41 -26.11 21.51
CA THR A 238 19.19 -25.36 21.83
C THR A 238 18.29 -26.19 22.73
N ARG A 239 17.56 -25.56 23.64
CA ARG A 239 16.53 -26.23 24.44
C ARG A 239 15.39 -25.28 24.76
N GLU A 240 14.18 -25.81 24.89
CA GLU A 240 13.03 -25.06 25.33
C GLU A 240 13.14 -24.67 26.80
N VAL A 241 12.77 -23.43 27.09
CA VAL A 241 12.78 -22.82 28.43
C VAL A 241 11.45 -22.09 28.63
N GLY A 242 10.42 -22.82 28.98
CA GLY A 242 9.05 -22.32 28.99
C GLY A 242 8.58 -21.93 27.60
N SER A 243 8.19 -20.66 27.41
CA SER A 243 7.80 -20.10 26.09
C SER A 243 9.00 -19.57 25.28
N ALA A 244 10.22 -19.67 25.81
CA ALA A 244 11.44 -19.24 25.16
C ALA A 244 12.31 -20.43 24.73
N LEU A 245 13.30 -20.15 23.88
CA LEU A 245 14.33 -21.08 23.43
C LEU A 245 15.68 -20.54 23.87
N ALA A 246 16.43 -21.32 24.66
CA ALA A 246 17.82 -21.01 25.00
C ALA A 246 18.76 -21.60 23.94
N GLN A 247 19.75 -20.82 23.51
CA GLN A 247 20.80 -21.22 22.57
C GLN A 247 22.17 -21.05 23.23
N PHE A 248 22.95 -22.12 23.29
CA PHE A 248 24.36 -22.04 23.70
C PHE A 248 25.21 -21.66 22.50
N ASN A 249 25.75 -20.44 22.52
CA ASN A 249 26.58 -19.94 21.42
C ASN A 249 27.85 -19.26 21.94
N PRO A 250 28.95 -20.01 22.14
CA PRO A 250 30.20 -19.48 22.70
C PRO A 250 30.85 -18.41 21.81
N ALA A 251 30.63 -18.41 20.52
CA ALA A 251 31.13 -17.38 19.57
C ALA A 251 30.61 -15.97 19.90
N ARG A 252 29.52 -15.87 20.67
CA ARG A 252 28.91 -14.59 21.08
C ARG A 252 29.57 -13.96 22.32
N LEU A 253 30.53 -14.62 22.95
CA LEU A 253 31.20 -14.10 24.16
C LEU A 253 31.78 -12.69 23.93
N VAL A 254 32.43 -12.46 22.80
CA VAL A 254 33.04 -11.17 22.44
C VAL A 254 31.98 -10.07 22.31
N SER A 255 30.89 -10.33 21.60
CA SER A 255 29.84 -9.33 21.39
C SER A 255 28.97 -9.10 22.63
N THR A 256 28.68 -10.13 23.41
CA THR A 256 27.97 -10.01 24.69
C THR A 256 28.78 -9.16 25.70
N GLY A 257 30.11 -9.27 25.66
CA GLY A 257 31.04 -8.49 26.49
C GLY A 257 31.40 -7.10 25.96
N ALA A 258 30.83 -6.66 24.80
CA ALA A 258 31.18 -5.40 24.18
C ALA A 258 30.97 -4.20 25.12
N LYS A 259 31.98 -3.33 25.19
CA LYS A 259 31.93 -2.05 25.92
C LYS A 259 31.42 -0.97 24.96
N ILE A 260 30.34 -0.31 25.33
CA ILE A 260 29.67 0.72 24.54
C ILE A 260 29.68 2.10 25.21
N ASP A 261 30.58 2.30 26.19
CA ASP A 261 30.78 3.59 26.82
C ASP A 261 31.39 4.62 25.83
N LYS A 262 31.05 5.90 26.02
CA LYS A 262 31.47 6.98 25.14
C LYS A 262 33.00 7.04 24.92
N ALA A 263 33.78 6.75 25.93
CA ALA A 263 35.26 6.80 25.87
C ALA A 263 35.82 5.66 25.00
N THR A 264 35.25 4.47 25.10
CA THR A 264 35.61 3.31 24.26
C THR A 264 35.21 3.52 22.81
N LEU A 265 33.97 4.01 22.55
CA LEU A 265 33.48 4.27 21.21
C LEU A 265 34.30 5.34 20.47
N ALA A 266 34.69 6.43 21.16
CA ALA A 266 35.49 7.51 20.58
C ALA A 266 36.91 7.06 20.16
N LYS A 267 37.45 5.97 20.75
CA LYS A 267 38.82 5.49 20.48
C LYS A 267 38.89 4.40 19.41
N ARG A 268 37.80 3.70 19.13
CA ARG A 268 37.79 2.62 18.13
C ARG A 268 37.37 3.09 16.74
N PRO A 269 38.01 2.59 15.66
CA PRO A 269 37.46 2.76 14.32
C PRO A 269 36.09 2.08 14.25
N CYS A 270 35.10 2.76 13.62
CA CYS A 270 33.80 2.15 13.40
C CYS A 270 33.92 1.04 12.35
N PHE A 271 33.66 -0.20 12.76
CA PHE A 271 33.80 -1.38 11.90
C PHE A 271 32.69 -1.51 10.84
N LEU A 272 31.63 -0.72 10.91
CA LEU A 272 30.56 -0.69 9.91
C LEU A 272 30.85 0.30 8.77
N CYS A 273 31.73 1.29 8.98
CA CYS A 273 32.15 2.20 7.93
C CYS A 273 32.95 1.45 6.86
N GLU A 274 32.66 1.71 5.59
CA GLU A 274 33.27 1.07 4.42
C GLU A 274 34.81 0.99 4.52
N LYS A 275 35.47 2.11 4.86
CA LYS A 275 36.94 2.21 4.98
C LYS A 275 37.57 1.30 6.04
N ASN A 276 36.78 0.75 6.96
CA ASN A 276 37.28 -0.08 8.06
C ASN A 276 36.76 -1.53 7.96
N ARG A 277 36.00 -1.86 6.92
CA ARG A 277 35.50 -3.23 6.68
C ARG A 277 36.65 -4.13 6.21
N PRO A 278 36.64 -5.43 6.57
CA PRO A 278 37.60 -6.40 6.01
C PRO A 278 37.54 -6.47 4.50
N GLY A 279 38.69 -6.66 3.84
CA GLY A 279 38.75 -6.73 2.39
C GLY A 279 37.98 -7.89 1.75
N GLU A 280 37.76 -8.97 2.53
CA GLU A 280 36.97 -10.14 2.12
C GLU A 280 35.46 -9.91 2.17
N GLN A 281 34.99 -8.85 2.87
CA GLN A 281 33.57 -8.58 3.03
C GLN A 281 32.98 -7.94 1.75
N ILE A 282 32.24 -8.71 0.99
CA ILE A 282 31.50 -8.21 -0.17
C ILE A 282 30.23 -7.48 0.25
N VAL A 283 29.72 -6.62 -0.62
CA VAL A 283 28.60 -5.71 -0.38
C VAL A 283 27.48 -5.95 -1.39
N LEU A 284 26.25 -6.03 -0.91
CA LEU A 284 25.06 -5.95 -1.75
C LEU A 284 24.32 -4.64 -1.45
N PRO A 285 24.26 -3.68 -2.37
CA PRO A 285 23.57 -2.42 -2.16
C PRO A 285 22.07 -2.60 -1.91
N PHE A 286 21.51 -1.82 -0.95
CA PHE A 286 20.09 -1.73 -0.72
C PHE A 286 19.62 -0.26 -0.76
N GLY A 287 18.87 0.09 -1.79
CA GLY A 287 18.57 1.49 -2.07
C GLY A 287 19.83 2.31 -2.30
N ASN A 288 19.77 3.59 -1.94
CA ASN A 288 20.89 4.51 -2.09
C ASN A 288 21.74 4.63 -0.82
N ASP A 289 21.16 4.31 0.34
CA ASP A 289 21.68 4.72 1.64
C ASP A 289 22.16 3.55 2.52
N PHE A 290 21.90 2.31 2.15
CA PHE A 290 22.23 1.13 2.94
C PHE A 290 22.99 0.07 2.15
N ASP A 291 23.74 -0.75 2.87
CA ASP A 291 24.45 -1.90 2.36
C ASP A 291 24.02 -3.17 3.10
N ILE A 292 23.81 -4.28 2.39
CA ILE A 292 23.61 -5.60 3.00
C ILE A 292 24.96 -6.30 3.06
N LEU A 293 25.36 -6.70 4.26
CA LEU A 293 26.60 -7.41 4.57
C LEU A 293 26.27 -8.72 5.26
N VAL A 294 26.99 -9.79 4.97
CA VAL A 294 26.89 -11.02 5.78
C VAL A 294 27.48 -10.76 7.18
N ASN A 295 26.71 -11.09 8.21
CA ASN A 295 27.17 -10.87 9.59
C ASN A 295 28.29 -11.83 9.95
N PRO A 296 29.48 -11.33 10.36
CA PRO A 296 30.63 -12.21 10.67
C PRO A 296 30.52 -12.98 12.00
N PHE A 297 29.50 -12.68 12.82
CA PHE A 297 29.22 -13.36 14.08
C PHE A 297 27.77 -13.86 14.10
N PRO A 298 27.47 -14.95 13.36
CA PRO A 298 26.10 -15.36 13.16
C PRO A 298 25.39 -15.86 14.41
N ILE A 299 24.08 -15.66 14.45
CA ILE A 299 23.15 -16.25 15.42
C ILE A 299 22.10 -17.09 14.66
N LEU A 300 21.87 -16.74 13.41
CA LEU A 300 20.85 -17.27 12.54
C LEU A 300 21.48 -18.00 11.35
N PRO A 301 20.84 -19.02 10.79
CA PRO A 301 21.35 -19.77 9.62
C PRO A 301 21.70 -18.88 8.42
N VAL A 302 20.91 -17.85 8.19
CA VAL A 302 21.23 -16.71 7.32
C VAL A 302 21.19 -15.47 8.20
N HIS A 303 22.25 -14.66 8.18
CA HIS A 303 22.35 -13.50 9.06
C HIS A 303 23.09 -12.37 8.36
N PHE A 304 22.40 -11.23 8.23
CA PHE A 304 22.91 -10.01 7.63
C PHE A 304 22.99 -8.87 8.62
N THR A 305 23.94 -7.97 8.41
CA THR A 305 24.00 -6.64 9.02
C THR A 305 23.78 -5.62 7.91
N ILE A 306 22.92 -4.63 8.14
CA ILE A 306 22.50 -3.67 7.14
C ILE A 306 22.79 -2.26 7.63
N PRO A 307 24.08 -1.82 7.53
CA PRO A 307 24.46 -0.47 7.95
C PRO A 307 24.08 0.58 6.94
N SER A 308 23.83 1.78 7.45
CA SER A 308 23.82 2.99 6.64
C SER A 308 25.20 3.20 5.97
N ARG A 309 25.24 3.68 4.74
CA ARG A 309 26.49 4.09 4.07
C ARG A 309 27.11 5.31 4.73
N HIS A 310 26.27 6.16 5.33
CA HIS A 310 26.70 7.32 6.09
C HIS A 310 26.89 6.97 7.56
N HIS A 311 27.98 7.46 8.15
CA HIS A 311 28.21 7.30 9.58
C HIS A 311 27.26 8.23 10.34
N GLN A 312 26.21 7.67 10.93
CA GLN A 312 25.19 8.37 11.69
C GLN A 312 24.80 7.53 12.92
N LEU A 313 24.31 8.19 13.96
CA LEU A 313 23.95 7.54 15.21
C LEU A 313 22.83 6.49 15.00
N GLN A 314 22.83 5.47 15.86
CA GLN A 314 21.81 4.42 15.93
C GLN A 314 20.49 5.04 16.41
N ALA A 315 19.68 5.58 15.49
CA ALA A 315 18.39 6.19 15.74
C ALA A 315 17.37 5.76 14.69
N ILE A 316 16.23 5.22 15.15
CA ILE A 316 15.25 4.55 14.28
C ILE A 316 14.20 5.50 13.69
N ALA A 317 13.82 6.59 14.37
CA ALA A 317 12.63 7.38 14.07
C ALA A 317 12.43 7.65 12.57
N GLU A 318 13.39 8.29 11.92
CA GLU A 318 13.35 8.62 10.49
C GLU A 318 13.70 7.45 9.58
N ASN A 319 14.19 6.35 10.15
CA ASN A 319 14.73 5.21 9.41
C ASN A 319 13.85 3.95 9.51
N TYR A 320 12.77 3.99 10.29
CA TYR A 320 11.88 2.84 10.49
C TYR A 320 11.30 2.31 9.16
N VAL A 321 11.01 3.19 8.23
CA VAL A 321 10.53 2.85 6.88
C VAL A 321 11.41 1.81 6.17
N GLN A 322 12.69 1.71 6.52
CA GLN A 322 13.61 0.73 5.94
C GLN A 322 13.27 -0.70 6.35
N ILE A 323 12.69 -0.90 7.54
CA ILE A 323 12.18 -2.23 7.95
C ILE A 323 11.11 -2.70 6.98
N HIS A 324 10.12 -1.86 6.70
CA HIS A 324 9.06 -2.18 5.73
C HIS A 324 9.63 -2.48 4.34
N ARG A 325 10.54 -1.64 3.85
CA ARG A 325 11.17 -1.78 2.53
C ARG A 325 12.01 -3.04 2.41
N LEU A 326 12.75 -3.40 3.45
CA LEU A 326 13.51 -4.66 3.51
C LEU A 326 12.59 -5.87 3.46
N LEU A 327 11.50 -5.90 4.25
CA LEU A 327 10.53 -6.99 4.26
C LEU A 327 9.73 -7.10 2.95
N ARG A 328 9.49 -5.97 2.28
CA ARG A 328 8.88 -5.98 0.94
C ARG A 328 9.84 -6.51 -0.12
N ALA A 329 11.13 -6.20 0.01
CA ALA A 329 12.16 -6.68 -0.93
C ALA A 329 12.52 -8.15 -0.71
N TYR A 330 12.55 -8.59 0.55
CA TYR A 330 13.00 -9.91 0.98
C TYR A 330 12.02 -10.51 2.02
N PRO A 331 10.81 -10.92 1.60
CA PRO A 331 9.74 -11.38 2.50
C PRO A 331 10.08 -12.65 3.28
N GLN A 332 11.08 -13.42 2.84
CA GLN A 332 11.59 -14.61 3.51
C GLN A 332 12.45 -14.32 4.74
N LEU A 333 12.85 -13.07 4.94
CA LEU A 333 13.64 -12.65 6.09
C LEU A 333 12.75 -12.09 7.22
N MET A 334 13.28 -12.11 8.43
CA MET A 334 12.91 -11.16 9.48
C MET A 334 13.95 -10.05 9.55
N VAL A 335 13.51 -8.86 9.92
CA VAL A 335 14.38 -7.68 10.17
C VAL A 335 14.28 -7.33 11.64
N PHE A 336 15.40 -6.96 12.26
CA PHE A 336 15.40 -6.57 13.64
C PHE A 336 16.33 -5.39 13.92
N TYR A 337 15.98 -4.64 14.96
CA TYR A 337 16.66 -3.43 15.38
C TYR A 337 16.98 -3.48 16.87
N ASN A 338 18.24 -3.19 17.20
CA ASN A 338 18.68 -2.98 18.56
C ASN A 338 18.95 -1.49 18.79
N GLY A 339 18.23 -0.87 19.70
CA GLY A 339 18.50 0.50 20.11
C GLY A 339 19.89 0.68 20.72
N PRO A 340 20.42 1.90 20.85
CA PRO A 340 21.81 2.18 21.26
C PRO A 340 22.25 1.50 22.55
N LYS A 341 21.37 1.43 23.53
CA LYS A 341 21.59 0.74 24.83
C LYS A 341 20.68 -0.48 24.99
N CYS A 342 20.31 -1.12 23.90
CA CYS A 342 19.42 -2.28 23.87
C CYS A 342 20.03 -3.46 23.09
N GLY A 343 21.36 -3.65 23.23
CA GLY A 343 22.08 -4.75 22.60
C GLY A 343 22.77 -4.38 21.28
N ALA A 344 22.74 -3.13 20.84
CA ALA A 344 23.53 -2.68 19.69
C ALA A 344 25.03 -2.70 20.01
N SER A 345 25.83 -3.39 19.18
CA SER A 345 27.30 -3.43 19.33
C SER A 345 28.00 -2.21 18.70
N ALA A 346 27.30 -1.47 17.84
CA ALA A 346 27.75 -0.22 17.22
C ALA A 346 26.68 0.87 17.37
N PRO A 347 26.46 1.42 18.57
CA PRO A 347 25.46 2.47 18.80
C PRO A 347 25.84 3.80 18.15
N ASP A 348 27.05 3.92 17.65
CA ASP A 348 27.60 5.05 16.91
C ASP A 348 27.36 4.97 15.38
N HIS A 349 26.74 3.89 14.89
CA HIS A 349 26.49 3.73 13.47
C HIS A 349 25.16 3.01 13.20
N LEU A 350 24.22 3.70 12.57
CA LEU A 350 22.90 3.16 12.24
C LEU A 350 23.01 1.88 11.42
N HIS A 351 22.40 0.84 11.93
CA HIS A 351 22.31 -0.45 11.24
C HIS A 351 21.07 -1.23 11.67
N PHE A 352 20.52 -1.96 10.74
CA PHE A 352 19.55 -3.04 10.98
C PHE A 352 20.26 -4.38 10.90
N GLN A 353 19.59 -5.41 11.34
CA GLN A 353 19.99 -6.79 11.08
C GLN A 353 18.82 -7.55 10.47
N ALA A 354 19.12 -8.56 9.67
CA ALA A 354 18.11 -9.42 9.07
C ALA A 354 18.59 -10.86 9.01
N GLY A 355 17.67 -11.81 9.00
CA GLY A 355 18.04 -13.22 8.88
C GLY A 355 16.84 -14.12 8.67
N THR A 356 17.07 -15.43 8.80
CA THR A 356 16.06 -16.46 8.59
C THR A 356 14.81 -16.21 9.42
N SER A 357 13.66 -16.07 8.77
CA SER A 357 12.36 -15.89 9.44
C SER A 357 11.77 -17.22 9.90
N GLY A 358 10.81 -17.18 10.84
CA GLY A 358 10.05 -18.34 11.31
C GLY A 358 10.73 -19.18 12.40
N ILE A 359 11.92 -18.81 12.87
CA ILE A 359 12.67 -19.59 13.87
C ILE A 359 12.47 -19.09 15.31
N LEU A 360 11.99 -17.87 15.50
CA LEU A 360 11.77 -17.31 16.83
C LEU A 360 10.48 -17.85 17.45
N PRO A 361 10.45 -18.17 18.75
CA PRO A 361 9.23 -18.56 19.45
C PRO A 361 8.08 -17.58 19.25
N LEU A 362 8.35 -16.28 19.26
CA LEU A 362 7.36 -15.24 18.98
C LEU A 362 6.71 -15.39 17.59
N GLN A 363 7.51 -15.67 16.55
CA GLN A 363 7.00 -15.83 15.19
C GLN A 363 6.21 -17.13 15.04
N ARG A 364 6.71 -18.24 15.61
CA ARG A 364 6.06 -19.55 15.58
C ARG A 364 4.68 -19.51 16.22
N ASP A 365 4.54 -18.80 17.33
CA ASP A 365 3.30 -18.72 18.10
C ASP A 365 2.50 -17.44 17.82
N TRP A 366 2.83 -16.69 16.75
CA TRP A 366 2.26 -15.38 16.44
C TRP A 366 0.74 -15.37 16.39
N GLN A 367 0.12 -16.34 15.70
CA GLN A 367 -1.33 -16.40 15.58
C GLN A 367 -2.03 -16.48 16.94
N ARG A 368 -1.46 -17.22 17.88
CA ARG A 368 -1.98 -17.31 19.25
C ARG A 368 -1.84 -15.97 19.98
N PHE A 369 -0.67 -15.33 19.90
CA PHE A 369 -0.45 -14.04 20.53
C PHE A 369 -1.34 -12.94 19.95
N TYR A 370 -1.49 -12.93 18.63
CA TYR A 370 -2.35 -11.95 17.95
C TYR A 370 -3.82 -12.13 18.34
N ALA A 371 -4.32 -13.35 18.41
CA ALA A 371 -5.70 -13.66 18.79
C ALA A 371 -6.05 -13.21 20.23
N THR A 372 -5.08 -13.20 21.16
CA THR A 372 -5.27 -12.76 22.55
C THR A 372 -4.81 -11.33 22.82
N SER A 373 -4.29 -10.65 21.82
CA SER A 373 -3.79 -9.28 21.96
C SER A 373 -4.91 -8.27 22.16
N VAL A 374 -4.61 -7.18 22.87
CA VAL A 374 -5.57 -6.09 23.14
C VAL A 374 -5.29 -4.94 22.17
N PRO A 375 -6.24 -4.57 21.31
CA PRO A 375 -6.06 -3.44 20.43
C PRO A 375 -6.00 -2.12 21.23
N LEU A 376 -5.00 -1.30 20.91
CA LEU A 376 -4.80 0.02 21.48
C LEU A 376 -5.22 1.13 20.50
N LEU A 377 -4.91 0.94 19.22
CA LEU A 377 -5.34 1.74 18.09
C LEU A 377 -5.71 0.79 16.97
N LYS A 378 -6.87 0.96 16.36
CA LYS A 378 -7.32 0.19 15.20
C LYS A 378 -7.46 1.08 13.98
N MET A 379 -7.04 0.57 12.85
CA MET A 379 -7.33 1.04 11.51
C MET A 379 -8.18 -0.02 10.79
N ASN A 380 -8.47 0.19 9.51
CA ASN A 380 -9.22 -0.77 8.69
C ASN A 380 -8.45 -2.10 8.52
N ASP A 381 -9.13 -3.17 8.19
CA ASP A 381 -8.57 -4.48 7.80
C ASP A 381 -7.61 -5.13 8.83
N GLY A 382 -7.85 -4.90 10.13
CA GLY A 382 -7.02 -5.47 11.20
C GLY A 382 -5.66 -4.79 11.39
N GLU A 383 -5.40 -3.69 10.69
CA GLU A 383 -4.23 -2.86 10.94
C GLU A 383 -4.35 -2.13 12.29
N GLY A 384 -3.23 -1.88 12.94
CA GLY A 384 -3.25 -1.16 14.21
C GLY A 384 -2.07 -1.43 15.12
N ILE A 385 -2.19 -0.90 16.36
CA ILE A 385 -1.27 -1.15 17.48
C ILE A 385 -1.98 -2.04 18.49
N TYR A 386 -1.31 -3.10 18.91
CA TYR A 386 -1.82 -4.13 19.80
C TYR A 386 -0.89 -4.35 20.97
N GLU A 387 -1.43 -4.52 22.16
CA GLU A 387 -0.68 -4.99 23.33
C GLU A 387 -0.72 -6.51 23.41
N ILE A 388 0.43 -7.16 23.39
CA ILE A 388 0.54 -8.62 23.53
C ILE A 388 0.51 -8.97 25.02
N LYS A 389 -0.58 -9.59 25.51
CA LYS A 389 -0.78 -9.84 26.94
C LYS A 389 0.00 -11.02 27.51
N ASP A 390 -0.07 -12.18 26.87
CA ASP A 390 0.46 -13.43 27.41
C ASP A 390 1.89 -13.73 26.95
N TYR A 391 2.69 -12.67 26.74
CA TYR A 391 4.08 -12.81 26.36
C TYR A 391 5.03 -12.77 27.58
N ILE A 392 6.23 -13.30 27.41
CA ILE A 392 7.23 -13.43 28.48
C ILE A 392 7.67 -12.08 29.07
N CYS A 393 7.60 -11.01 28.30
CA CYS A 393 7.91 -9.63 28.69
C CYS A 393 6.94 -8.65 28.00
N PRO A 394 6.87 -7.38 28.44
CA PRO A 394 6.06 -6.35 27.78
C PRO A 394 6.39 -6.22 26.28
N ALA A 395 5.36 -6.27 25.45
CA ALA A 395 5.50 -6.20 24.00
C ALA A 395 4.29 -5.51 23.35
N LEU A 396 4.57 -4.67 22.35
CA LEU A 396 3.57 -3.99 21.54
C LEU A 396 3.75 -4.41 20.07
N ALA A 397 2.68 -4.79 19.41
CA ALA A 397 2.71 -5.16 18.00
C ALA A 397 2.09 -4.10 17.12
N ILE A 398 2.71 -3.83 15.99
CA ILE A 398 2.15 -3.09 14.86
C ILE A 398 1.81 -4.11 13.78
N VAL A 399 0.59 -4.04 13.26
CA VAL A 399 0.14 -4.82 12.10
C VAL A 399 -0.28 -3.83 11.03
N SER A 400 0.28 -3.95 9.83
CA SER A 400 0.03 -3.03 8.72
C SER A 400 0.06 -3.75 7.38
N HIS A 401 -0.52 -3.13 6.35
CA HIS A 401 -0.49 -3.63 4.97
C HIS A 401 0.28 -2.70 4.03
N THR A 402 0.44 -1.43 4.40
CA THR A 402 1.08 -0.40 3.58
C THR A 402 2.26 0.26 4.28
N GLU A 403 3.22 0.78 3.49
CA GLU A 403 4.37 1.55 4.01
C GLU A 403 3.92 2.77 4.82
N LYS A 404 2.88 3.46 4.35
CA LYS A 404 2.34 4.65 5.01
C LYS A 404 1.76 4.32 6.38
N HIS A 405 0.87 3.33 6.45
CA HIS A 405 0.25 2.91 7.71
C HIS A 405 1.27 2.36 8.69
N ASP A 406 2.24 1.58 8.20
CA ASP A 406 3.32 1.03 9.03
C ASP A 406 4.14 2.15 9.72
N VAL A 407 4.56 3.15 8.93
CA VAL A 407 5.30 4.31 9.44
C VAL A 407 4.43 5.16 10.38
N GLU A 408 3.18 5.39 10.05
CA GLU A 408 2.25 6.16 10.89
C GLU A 408 2.02 5.50 12.24
N LEU A 409 1.70 4.20 12.25
CA LEU A 409 1.50 3.42 13.47
C LEU A 409 2.76 3.38 14.33
N PHE A 410 3.93 3.22 13.70
CA PHE A 410 5.20 3.27 14.41
C PHE A 410 5.46 4.64 15.04
N SER A 411 5.24 5.74 14.31
CA SER A 411 5.42 7.10 14.84
C SER A 411 4.55 7.34 16.07
N ARG A 412 3.28 6.85 16.06
CA ARG A 412 2.36 6.94 17.20
C ARG A 412 2.86 6.16 18.41
N LEU A 413 3.34 4.94 18.18
CA LEU A 413 3.92 4.11 19.23
C LEU A 413 5.21 4.75 19.78
N TYR A 414 6.12 5.19 18.91
CA TYR A 414 7.39 5.80 19.26
C TYR A 414 7.22 7.02 20.17
N GLU A 415 6.32 7.94 19.81
CA GLU A 415 6.01 9.14 20.60
C GLU A 415 5.35 8.85 21.95
N ALA A 416 4.75 7.68 22.12
CA ALA A 416 4.16 7.28 23.41
C ALA A 416 5.17 6.69 24.38
N LEU A 417 6.33 6.23 23.88
CA LEU A 417 7.39 5.65 24.72
C LEU A 417 8.10 6.71 25.57
N PRO A 418 8.57 6.35 26.78
CA PRO A 418 9.32 7.26 27.62
C PRO A 418 10.70 7.55 27.02
N MET A 419 11.07 8.83 27.00
CA MET A 419 12.38 9.31 26.59
C MET A 419 13.20 9.70 27.82
N LYS A 420 14.43 9.18 27.95
CA LYS A 420 15.37 9.57 28.99
C LYS A 420 16.20 10.77 28.54
N GLU A 421 16.57 11.67 29.46
CA GLU A 421 17.25 12.93 29.14
C GLU A 421 18.55 12.76 28.35
N ASP A 422 19.33 11.71 28.64
CA ASP A 422 20.62 11.44 28.00
C ASP A 422 20.55 10.49 26.78
N GLU A 423 19.37 10.10 26.34
CA GLU A 423 19.20 9.19 25.22
C GLU A 423 18.75 9.93 23.96
N ILE A 424 19.16 9.41 22.80
CA ILE A 424 18.80 9.98 21.49
C ILE A 424 17.45 9.47 20.98
N GLU A 425 16.98 8.36 21.56
CA GLU A 425 15.70 7.75 21.27
C GLU A 425 15.17 6.98 22.48
N PRO A 426 13.86 6.66 22.54
CA PRO A 426 13.33 5.74 23.53
C PRO A 426 14.02 4.38 23.46
N MET A 427 14.32 3.81 24.61
CA MET A 427 14.98 2.50 24.66
C MET A 427 14.04 1.41 24.16
N MET A 428 14.41 0.70 23.10
CA MET A 428 13.60 -0.36 22.52
C MET A 428 14.40 -1.38 21.72
N ASN A 429 13.79 -2.54 21.51
CA ASN A 429 14.15 -3.51 20.48
C ASN A 429 12.96 -3.72 19.54
N ILE A 430 13.22 -4.06 18.29
CA ILE A 430 12.18 -4.37 17.31
C ILE A 430 12.52 -5.67 16.59
N VAL A 431 11.51 -6.51 16.37
CA VAL A 431 11.57 -7.65 15.45
C VAL A 431 10.38 -7.55 14.50
N ALA A 432 10.64 -7.63 13.21
CA ALA A 432 9.62 -7.48 12.18
C ALA A 432 9.71 -8.59 11.12
N TRP A 433 8.56 -9.00 10.59
CA TRP A 433 8.47 -10.04 9.55
C TRP A 433 7.17 -9.93 8.75
N ARG A 434 7.06 -10.73 7.69
CA ARG A 434 5.81 -10.90 6.94
C ARG A 434 4.97 -12.03 7.52
N SER A 435 3.69 -11.77 7.77
CA SER A 435 2.70 -12.77 8.16
C SER A 435 1.55 -12.74 7.15
N GLY A 436 1.63 -13.60 6.13
CA GLY A 436 0.77 -13.49 4.96
C GLY A 436 0.99 -12.16 4.23
N GLU A 437 -0.07 -11.42 3.98
CA GLU A 437 0.01 -10.09 3.36
C GLU A 437 0.38 -8.98 4.34
N ALA A 438 0.25 -9.21 5.65
CA ALA A 438 0.55 -8.21 6.67
C ALA A 438 2.05 -8.09 6.96
N PHE A 439 2.48 -6.87 7.29
CA PHE A 439 3.75 -6.57 7.94
C PHE A 439 3.50 -6.54 9.44
N VAL A 440 4.30 -7.28 10.18
CA VAL A 440 4.22 -7.34 11.65
C VAL A 440 5.53 -6.81 12.22
N SER A 441 5.45 -5.82 13.08
CA SER A 441 6.58 -5.30 13.86
C SER A 441 6.26 -5.40 15.34
N VAL A 442 7.05 -6.14 16.11
CA VAL A 442 6.91 -6.21 17.56
C VAL A 442 8.00 -5.37 18.21
N VAL A 443 7.55 -4.38 18.95
CA VAL A 443 8.39 -3.44 19.71
C VAL A 443 8.42 -3.89 21.16
N PHE A 444 9.62 -4.02 21.71
CA PHE A 444 9.89 -4.34 23.10
C PHE A 444 10.43 -3.08 23.81
N PRO A 445 9.60 -2.35 24.55
CA PRO A 445 10.05 -1.18 25.31
C PRO A 445 11.00 -1.59 26.44
N ARG A 446 12.14 -0.87 26.54
CA ARG A 446 13.23 -1.22 27.47
C ARG A 446 13.40 -0.15 28.53
N GLU A 447 13.79 -0.62 29.75
CA GLU A 447 14.15 0.23 30.88
C GLU A 447 15.65 0.32 31.06
N LYS A 448 16.38 -0.79 30.92
CA LYS A 448 17.81 -0.83 31.08
C LYS A 448 18.51 -1.75 30.07
N HIS A 449 19.83 -1.54 29.93
CA HIS A 449 20.64 -2.24 28.94
C HIS A 449 20.79 -3.72 29.28
N ARG A 450 21.17 -4.03 30.54
CA ARG A 450 21.50 -5.38 31.02
C ARG A 450 20.81 -5.66 32.34
N PRO A 451 20.46 -6.93 32.64
CA PRO A 451 19.95 -7.30 33.94
C PRO A 451 21.08 -7.29 34.99
N ASP A 452 20.73 -7.20 36.28
CA ASP A 452 21.69 -7.11 37.38
C ASP A 452 22.57 -8.37 37.48
N CYS A 453 22.01 -9.52 37.10
CA CYS A 453 22.77 -10.77 37.06
C CYS A 453 23.95 -10.74 36.07
N TYR A 454 23.99 -9.83 35.12
CA TYR A 454 25.11 -9.69 34.18
C TYR A 454 26.41 -9.31 34.90
N SER A 455 26.31 -8.41 35.88
CA SER A 455 27.45 -7.90 36.66
C SER A 455 27.56 -8.49 38.06
N ALA A 456 26.72 -9.46 38.41
CA ALA A 456 26.80 -10.14 39.70
C ALA A 456 28.07 -10.99 39.83
N ASP A 457 28.44 -11.37 41.07
CA ASP A 457 29.59 -12.22 41.36
C ASP A 457 29.19 -13.69 41.54
N GLY A 458 30.10 -14.59 41.22
CA GLY A 458 29.99 -16.03 41.51
C GLY A 458 28.83 -16.70 40.77
N GLU A 459 28.11 -17.58 41.44
CA GLU A 459 27.00 -18.37 40.87
C GLU A 459 25.78 -17.52 40.50
N ALA A 460 25.63 -16.32 41.07
CA ALA A 460 24.58 -15.39 40.74
C ALA A 460 24.77 -14.76 39.34
N GLN A 461 26.00 -14.77 38.83
CA GLN A 461 26.31 -14.18 37.54
C GLN A 461 25.68 -14.98 36.39
N CYS A 462 25.09 -14.26 35.45
CA CYS A 462 24.62 -14.79 34.16
C CYS A 462 25.00 -13.81 33.04
N LEU A 463 25.89 -14.26 32.14
CA LEU A 463 26.33 -13.42 31.00
C LEU A 463 25.28 -13.37 29.91
N VAL A 464 24.22 -12.63 30.16
CA VAL A 464 23.15 -12.38 29.21
C VAL A 464 22.99 -10.87 28.98
N SER A 465 23.02 -10.44 27.71
CA SER A 465 22.85 -9.04 27.32
C SER A 465 21.74 -8.97 26.29
N PRO A 466 20.46 -8.90 26.74
CA PRO A 466 19.33 -9.09 25.85
C PRO A 466 19.26 -8.06 24.71
N GLY A 467 19.18 -8.56 23.47
CA GLY A 467 18.88 -7.83 22.25
C GLY A 467 17.53 -8.27 21.67
N SER A 468 17.23 -7.85 20.46
CA SER A 468 15.94 -8.10 19.78
C SER A 468 15.57 -9.58 19.73
N LEU A 469 16.53 -10.46 19.44
CA LEU A 469 16.27 -11.91 19.34
C LEU A 469 15.97 -12.52 20.70
N ASP A 470 16.67 -12.07 21.77
CA ASP A 470 16.41 -12.51 23.14
C ASP A 470 15.01 -12.07 23.57
N MET A 471 14.66 -10.80 23.32
CA MET A 471 13.32 -10.25 23.61
C MET A 471 12.22 -11.00 22.85
N ALA A 472 12.52 -11.50 21.65
CA ALA A 472 11.61 -12.30 20.83
C ALA A 472 11.61 -13.81 21.18
N GLY A 473 12.26 -14.18 22.29
CA GLY A 473 12.21 -15.50 22.87
C GLY A 473 13.39 -16.42 22.53
N LEU A 474 14.42 -15.97 21.80
CA LEU A 474 15.66 -16.74 21.56
C LEU A 474 16.80 -16.18 22.43
N LEU A 475 16.94 -16.71 23.64
CA LEU A 475 18.00 -16.30 24.58
C LEU A 475 19.36 -16.87 24.16
N ILE A 476 20.31 -15.99 23.90
CA ILE A 476 21.64 -16.34 23.42
C ILE A 476 22.64 -16.31 24.59
N LEU A 477 23.13 -17.45 24.97
CA LEU A 477 23.97 -17.65 26.15
C LEU A 477 25.38 -18.11 25.73
N PRO A 478 26.43 -17.31 26.02
CA PRO A 478 27.78 -17.63 25.58
C PRO A 478 28.49 -18.62 26.47
N ARG A 479 28.00 -18.87 27.71
CA ARG A 479 28.61 -19.83 28.67
C ARG A 479 27.73 -21.06 28.85
N GLN A 480 28.35 -22.21 28.90
CA GLN A 480 27.69 -23.50 29.13
C GLN A 480 26.88 -23.51 30.44
N SER A 481 27.48 -23.01 31.55
CA SER A 481 26.82 -22.93 32.86
C SER A 481 25.55 -22.09 32.85
N ASP A 482 25.55 -20.97 32.10
CA ASP A 482 24.37 -20.12 31.98
C ASP A 482 23.28 -20.81 31.15
N PHE A 483 23.68 -21.54 30.10
CA PHE A 483 22.75 -22.32 29.28
C PHE A 483 22.10 -23.45 30.09
N GLU A 484 22.87 -24.23 30.84
CA GLU A 484 22.37 -25.32 31.67
C GLU A 484 21.52 -24.81 32.83
N GLY A 485 21.88 -23.68 33.43
CA GLY A 485 21.18 -23.06 34.55
C GLY A 485 20.00 -22.15 34.18
N MET A 486 19.68 -21.98 32.90
CA MET A 486 18.58 -21.14 32.47
C MET A 486 17.24 -21.86 32.63
N THR A 487 16.40 -21.44 33.57
CA THR A 487 15.02 -21.93 33.76
C THR A 487 14.01 -20.99 33.16
N SER A 488 12.75 -21.40 33.05
CA SER A 488 11.63 -20.55 32.56
C SER A 488 11.48 -19.30 33.42
N GLU A 489 11.56 -19.45 34.74
CA GLU A 489 11.46 -18.35 35.70
C GLU A 489 12.62 -17.37 35.56
N ARG A 490 13.86 -17.91 35.40
CA ARG A 490 15.05 -17.07 35.21
C ARG A 490 15.00 -16.32 33.87
N ALA A 491 14.60 -16.97 32.79
CA ALA A 491 14.40 -16.33 31.50
C ALA A 491 13.39 -15.18 31.60
N LYS A 492 12.24 -15.44 32.21
CA LYS A 492 11.21 -14.43 32.45
C LYS A 492 11.72 -13.28 33.32
N ALA A 493 12.43 -13.57 34.41
CA ALA A 493 12.99 -12.55 35.28
C ALA A 493 13.98 -11.64 34.54
N VAL A 494 14.90 -12.21 33.78
CA VAL A 494 15.90 -11.49 32.97
C VAL A 494 15.23 -10.55 31.96
N LEU A 495 14.26 -11.04 31.21
CA LEU A 495 13.62 -10.23 30.16
C LEU A 495 12.68 -9.15 30.74
N ARG A 496 11.96 -9.45 31.83
CA ARG A 496 11.14 -8.45 32.52
C ARG A 496 11.96 -7.37 33.18
N GLU A 497 13.09 -7.73 33.82
CA GLU A 497 13.97 -6.80 34.48
C GLU A 497 14.54 -5.71 33.54
N VAL A 498 14.80 -6.04 32.29
CA VAL A 498 15.28 -5.07 31.30
C VAL A 498 14.18 -4.33 30.55
N SER A 499 12.92 -4.72 30.74
CA SER A 499 11.73 -4.10 30.14
C SER A 499 11.16 -2.99 31.01
N LEU A 500 10.28 -2.15 30.46
CA LEU A 500 9.51 -1.20 31.25
C LEU A 500 8.66 -1.93 32.30
N SER A 501 8.46 -1.29 33.45
CA SER A 501 7.55 -1.80 34.49
C SER A 501 6.08 -1.80 34.03
N ASP A 502 5.24 -2.58 34.72
CA ASP A 502 3.82 -2.65 34.39
C ASP A 502 3.13 -1.28 34.55
N GLU A 503 3.58 -0.44 35.49
CA GLU A 503 3.05 0.91 35.71
C GLU A 503 3.41 1.85 34.54
N VAL A 504 4.68 1.82 34.11
CA VAL A 504 5.12 2.64 32.97
C VAL A 504 4.49 2.17 31.67
N MET A 505 4.33 0.85 31.49
CA MET A 505 3.61 0.29 30.35
C MET A 505 2.14 0.73 30.31
N ALA A 506 1.47 0.78 31.46
CA ALA A 506 0.10 1.28 31.54
C ALA A 506 -0.02 2.75 31.07
N GLU A 507 0.98 3.57 31.41
CA GLU A 507 1.01 4.96 30.92
C GLU A 507 1.29 5.03 29.40
N VAL A 508 2.17 4.21 28.86
CA VAL A 508 2.40 4.09 27.40
C VAL A 508 1.12 3.69 26.69
N VAL A 509 0.43 2.66 27.18
CA VAL A 509 -0.86 2.21 26.63
C VAL A 509 -1.89 3.34 26.64
N LYS A 510 -1.98 4.09 27.74
CA LYS A 510 -2.87 5.24 27.86
C LYS A 510 -2.54 6.34 26.86
N ARG A 511 -1.26 6.66 26.64
CA ARG A 511 -0.81 7.65 25.66
C ARG A 511 -1.17 7.23 24.23
N ILE A 512 -0.97 5.95 23.87
CA ILE A 512 -1.37 5.43 22.54
C ILE A 512 -2.88 5.57 22.36
N ARG A 513 -3.68 5.18 23.36
CA ARG A 513 -5.15 5.27 23.30
C ARG A 513 -5.67 6.70 23.25
N ASN A 514 -5.06 7.62 23.99
CA ASN A 514 -5.46 9.04 23.96
C ASN A 514 -5.18 9.67 22.59
N LYS A 515 -4.07 9.32 21.94
CA LYS A 515 -3.79 9.75 20.57
C LYS A 515 -4.73 9.10 19.55
N ALA A 516 -5.25 7.90 19.83
CA ALA A 516 -6.24 7.26 18.99
C ALA A 516 -7.58 8.02 18.96
N VAL A 517 -7.92 8.72 20.05
CA VAL A 517 -9.12 9.58 20.11
C VAL A 517 -8.97 10.78 19.15
N ASP A 518 -7.77 11.33 19.00
CA ASP A 518 -7.50 12.41 18.04
C ASP A 518 -7.54 11.94 16.57
N LEU A 519 -7.42 10.63 16.35
CA LEU A 519 -7.61 9.97 15.04
C LEU A 519 -8.98 9.32 14.90
N ALA A 520 -9.83 9.37 15.93
CA ALA A 520 -11.21 8.97 15.77
C ALA A 520 -11.81 9.94 14.76
N PHE A 521 -11.88 9.48 13.53
CA PHE A 521 -12.66 10.07 12.47
C PHE A 521 -14.09 10.14 13.00
N ASP A 522 -14.50 11.29 13.52
CA ASP A 522 -15.87 11.53 13.94
C ASP A 522 -16.88 11.33 12.80
N ASP A 523 -16.38 11.29 11.56
CA ASP A 523 -17.17 11.13 10.36
C ASP A 523 -17.68 9.70 10.08
N TRP A 524 -17.17 8.65 10.76
CA TRP A 524 -17.58 7.26 10.53
C TRP A 524 -18.47 6.65 11.64
N LYS A 525 -19.01 7.47 12.51
CA LYS A 525 -19.95 7.01 13.55
C LYS A 525 -21.31 6.58 13.00
N GLN A 526 -21.60 6.88 11.75
CA GLN A 526 -22.80 6.42 11.07
C GLN A 526 -22.42 5.81 9.72
N GLU A 527 -22.94 4.62 9.48
CA GLU A 527 -22.84 3.97 8.17
C GLU A 527 -23.35 4.94 7.09
N PRO A 528 -22.61 5.16 5.99
CA PRO A 528 -23.04 6.04 4.91
C PRO A 528 -24.39 5.60 4.33
N ILE A 529 -25.28 6.56 4.07
CA ILE A 529 -26.54 6.33 3.37
C ILE A 529 -26.31 6.54 1.87
N VAL A 530 -26.69 5.55 1.08
CA VAL A 530 -26.68 5.64 -0.38
C VAL A 530 -28.05 6.08 -0.86
N SER A 531 -28.07 7.03 -1.79
CA SER A 531 -29.29 7.49 -2.48
C SER A 531 -29.23 7.07 -3.94
N VAL A 532 -30.11 6.17 -4.34
CA VAL A 532 -30.12 5.59 -5.70
C VAL A 532 -31.42 5.96 -6.41
N GLY A 533 -31.31 6.67 -7.53
CA GLY A 533 -32.44 6.93 -8.43
C GLY A 533 -32.88 5.64 -9.15
N ILE A 534 -34.13 5.22 -8.96
CA ILE A 534 -34.64 3.95 -9.49
C ILE A 534 -35.47 4.15 -10.75
N VAL A 535 -36.41 5.06 -10.71
CA VAL A 535 -37.34 5.31 -11.84
C VAL A 535 -37.71 6.78 -11.89
N SER A 536 -37.91 7.30 -13.08
CA SER A 536 -38.39 8.66 -13.31
C SER A 536 -39.61 8.68 -14.25
N GLY A 537 -40.47 9.67 -14.10
CA GLY A 537 -41.65 9.85 -14.96
C GLY A 537 -42.62 10.91 -14.45
N ASP A 538 -43.70 11.18 -15.21
CA ASP A 538 -44.72 12.13 -14.82
C ASP A 538 -45.65 11.56 -13.74
N GLU A 539 -45.74 10.24 -13.66
CA GLU A 539 -46.52 9.48 -12.70
C GLU A 539 -45.74 8.26 -12.27
N ILE A 540 -45.59 8.05 -10.94
CA ILE A 540 -44.92 6.88 -10.39
C ILE A 540 -45.88 6.16 -9.44
N ARG A 541 -46.10 4.86 -9.71
CA ARG A 541 -46.91 3.96 -8.91
C ARG A 541 -46.03 3.09 -8.03
N PHE A 542 -46.44 2.97 -6.77
CA PHE A 542 -45.68 2.17 -5.79
C PHE A 542 -46.57 1.53 -4.75
N GLN A 543 -46.06 0.51 -4.11
CA GLN A 543 -46.70 -0.19 -3.00
C GLN A 543 -45.79 -0.20 -1.79
N LEU A 544 -46.32 0.26 -0.65
CA LEU A 544 -45.67 0.13 0.64
C LEU A 544 -46.07 -1.21 1.26
N ASN A 545 -45.11 -2.13 1.44
CA ASN A 545 -45.34 -3.51 1.91
C ASN A 545 -45.34 -3.62 3.44
N GLY A 546 -45.52 -2.51 4.13
CA GLY A 546 -45.65 -2.38 5.57
C GLY A 546 -46.00 -0.92 5.92
N THR A 547 -45.85 -0.56 7.18
CA THR A 547 -46.16 0.79 7.64
C THR A 547 -44.94 1.69 7.43
N TYR A 548 -45.13 2.77 6.69
CA TYR A 548 -44.22 3.88 6.50
C TYR A 548 -44.74 5.13 7.16
N THR A 549 -43.86 6.03 7.51
CA THR A 549 -44.24 7.35 8.03
C THR A 549 -43.83 8.44 7.04
N ILE A 550 -44.70 9.45 6.89
CA ILE A 550 -44.43 10.70 6.20
C ILE A 550 -44.80 11.86 7.12
N GLY A 551 -43.83 12.58 7.65
CA GLY A 551 -44.05 13.46 8.79
C GLY A 551 -44.63 12.67 9.99
N ASN A 552 -45.83 13.09 10.45
CA ASN A 552 -46.53 12.42 11.56
C ASN A 552 -47.65 11.46 11.08
N LYS A 553 -47.73 11.17 9.77
CA LYS A 553 -48.81 10.35 9.20
C LYS A 553 -48.28 8.96 8.85
N GLU A 554 -48.97 7.92 9.33
CA GLU A 554 -48.71 6.54 8.93
C GLU A 554 -49.41 6.23 7.59
N VAL A 555 -48.72 5.54 6.70
CA VAL A 555 -49.21 5.16 5.36
C VAL A 555 -48.77 3.76 5.00
N THR A 556 -49.64 3.04 4.27
CA THR A 556 -49.34 1.68 3.76
C THR A 556 -50.09 1.44 2.44
N GLY A 557 -49.78 0.35 1.76
CA GLY A 557 -50.46 -0.14 0.57
C GLY A 557 -50.14 0.65 -0.71
N LYS A 558 -50.96 0.47 -1.75
CA LYS A 558 -50.71 1.07 -3.06
C LYS A 558 -50.92 2.58 -3.03
N LYS A 559 -50.01 3.29 -3.67
CA LYS A 559 -49.96 4.75 -3.76
C LYS A 559 -49.51 5.18 -5.15
N ILE A 560 -49.77 6.47 -5.43
CA ILE A 560 -49.35 7.11 -6.66
C ILE A 560 -48.91 8.55 -6.37
N VAL A 561 -47.83 8.98 -7.01
CA VAL A 561 -47.39 10.37 -7.04
C VAL A 561 -47.39 10.87 -8.47
N LYS A 562 -47.67 12.15 -8.68
CA LYS A 562 -47.73 12.77 -10.03
C LYS A 562 -46.90 14.06 -10.05
N PHE A 563 -46.26 14.33 -11.16
CA PHE A 563 -45.67 15.63 -11.45
C PHE A 563 -46.78 16.63 -11.76
N LYS A 564 -46.74 17.81 -11.16
CA LYS A 564 -47.65 18.90 -11.43
C LYS A 564 -46.97 20.25 -11.17
N ASP A 565 -46.82 21.05 -12.23
CA ASP A 565 -46.32 22.43 -12.14
C ASP A 565 -45.01 22.58 -11.35
N GLY A 566 -44.03 21.69 -11.58
CA GLY A 566 -42.75 21.71 -10.90
C GLY A 566 -42.78 21.17 -9.44
N GLN A 567 -43.88 20.51 -9.04
CA GLN A 567 -44.08 19.97 -7.71
C GLN A 567 -44.61 18.53 -7.74
N ILE A 568 -44.58 17.87 -6.61
CA ILE A 568 -45.11 16.51 -6.40
C ILE A 568 -46.55 16.59 -5.92
N LEU A 569 -47.52 16.13 -6.72
CA LEU A 569 -48.90 15.98 -6.30
C LEU A 569 -49.09 14.62 -5.62
N TRP A 570 -49.44 14.62 -4.31
CA TRP A 570 -49.78 13.43 -3.54
C TRP A 570 -50.89 13.74 -2.53
N ASP A 571 -51.86 12.84 -2.43
CA ASP A 571 -53.01 12.95 -1.50
C ASP A 571 -53.70 14.33 -1.56
N SER A 572 -53.86 14.86 -2.79
CA SER A 572 -54.49 16.17 -3.07
C SER A 572 -53.69 17.41 -2.61
N ALA A 573 -52.47 17.25 -2.17
CA ALA A 573 -51.55 18.33 -1.78
C ALA A 573 -50.29 18.35 -2.63
N LEU A 574 -49.66 19.52 -2.75
CA LEU A 574 -48.42 19.72 -3.50
C LEU A 574 -47.21 19.80 -2.54
N TYR A 575 -46.13 19.12 -2.92
CA TYR A 575 -44.91 19.01 -2.15
C TYR A 575 -43.68 19.31 -3.01
N GLN A 576 -42.64 19.83 -2.41
CA GLN A 576 -41.33 19.97 -3.06
C GLN A 576 -40.56 18.65 -3.02
N GLU A 577 -40.75 17.90 -1.94
CA GLU A 577 -40.10 16.62 -1.67
C GLU A 577 -41.04 15.76 -0.79
N LEU A 578 -41.07 14.45 -1.03
CA LEU A 578 -41.75 13.47 -0.20
C LEU A 578 -40.80 12.38 0.23
N CYS A 579 -40.73 12.08 1.53
CA CYS A 579 -39.92 11.01 2.06
C CYS A 579 -40.76 10.05 2.90
N PHE A 580 -40.85 8.80 2.47
CA PHE A 580 -41.51 7.71 3.15
C PHE A 580 -40.47 6.91 3.93
N THR A 581 -40.52 6.96 5.26
CA THR A 581 -39.57 6.29 6.15
C THR A 581 -40.22 5.02 6.72
N PRO A 582 -39.62 3.83 6.58
CA PRO A 582 -40.14 2.58 7.12
C PRO A 582 -40.11 2.60 8.66
N GLN A 583 -41.08 1.95 9.32
CA GLN A 583 -41.08 1.83 10.78
C GLN A 583 -39.95 0.93 11.34
N ASN A 584 -39.48 0.00 10.54
CA ASN A 584 -38.31 -0.83 10.83
C ASN A 584 -37.59 -1.21 9.53
N ASP A 585 -36.41 -1.73 9.67
CA ASP A 585 -35.50 -1.99 8.57
C ASP A 585 -35.87 -3.17 7.65
N ASP A 586 -36.80 -4.04 8.04
CA ASP A 586 -37.25 -5.19 7.26
C ASP A 586 -38.47 -4.89 6.38
N ILE A 587 -39.01 -3.67 6.48
CA ILE A 587 -40.15 -3.22 5.68
C ILE A 587 -39.67 -2.78 4.32
N SER A 588 -40.34 -3.26 3.27
CA SER A 588 -40.00 -2.97 1.87
C SER A 588 -41.07 -2.12 1.16
N PHE A 589 -40.70 -1.58 0.03
CA PHE A 589 -41.63 -0.99 -0.94
C PHE A 589 -41.38 -1.57 -2.34
N THR A 590 -42.40 -1.56 -3.17
CA THR A 590 -42.32 -2.02 -4.56
C THR A 590 -42.62 -0.86 -5.48
N LEU A 591 -41.74 -0.58 -6.45
CA LEU A 591 -41.96 0.35 -7.56
C LEU A 591 -42.47 -0.43 -8.78
N GLU A 592 -43.51 0.07 -9.43
CA GLU A 592 -44.01 -0.48 -10.69
C GLU A 592 -43.24 0.14 -11.86
N ASP A 593 -43.17 -0.57 -13.00
CA ASP A 593 -42.57 -0.10 -14.25
C ASP A 593 -41.08 0.31 -14.18
N VAL A 594 -40.30 -0.31 -13.29
CA VAL A 594 -38.86 -0.10 -13.24
C VAL A 594 -38.20 -0.68 -14.48
N THR A 595 -37.44 0.13 -15.21
CA THR A 595 -36.69 -0.32 -16.38
C THR A 595 -35.44 -1.05 -15.98
N ILE A 596 -35.30 -2.32 -16.38
CA ILE A 596 -34.15 -3.17 -16.15
C ILE A 596 -33.40 -3.37 -17.44
N GLY A 597 -32.07 -3.29 -17.40
CA GLY A 597 -31.24 -3.41 -18.57
C GLY A 597 -31.35 -2.21 -19.49
N VAL A 598 -31.30 -1.02 -18.93
CA VAL A 598 -31.34 0.24 -19.67
C VAL A 598 -30.32 0.22 -20.81
N ASP A 599 -30.79 0.48 -22.05
CA ASP A 599 -29.99 0.45 -23.28
C ASP A 599 -29.43 -0.94 -23.68
N PHE A 600 -29.87 -2.02 -23.04
CA PHE A 600 -29.53 -3.39 -23.45
C PHE A 600 -30.67 -4.00 -24.29
N HIS A 601 -30.35 -4.95 -25.17
CA HIS A 601 -31.31 -5.66 -26.02
C HIS A 601 -32.38 -6.47 -25.27
N TRP A 602 -32.20 -6.68 -23.98
CA TRP A 602 -33.13 -7.34 -23.07
C TRP A 602 -33.85 -6.38 -22.11
N GLU A 603 -33.79 -5.08 -22.40
CA GLU A 603 -34.51 -4.05 -21.64
C GLU A 603 -35.99 -4.42 -21.49
N ARG A 604 -36.47 -4.36 -20.28
CA ARG A 604 -37.86 -4.64 -19.94
C ARG A 604 -38.27 -3.83 -18.72
N LYS A 605 -39.57 -3.68 -18.56
CA LYS A 605 -40.16 -3.06 -17.38
C LYS A 605 -40.76 -4.12 -16.50
N GLU A 606 -40.42 -4.05 -15.18
CA GLU A 606 -41.01 -4.94 -14.20
C GLU A 606 -41.13 -4.26 -12.84
N ALA A 607 -41.93 -4.86 -11.95
CA ALA A 607 -42.06 -4.39 -10.58
C ALA A 607 -40.85 -4.84 -9.75
N GLN A 608 -40.16 -3.91 -9.08
CA GLN A 608 -39.00 -4.17 -8.26
C GLN A 608 -39.25 -3.76 -6.82
N THR A 609 -38.79 -4.60 -5.87
CA THR A 609 -38.97 -4.41 -4.43
C THR A 609 -37.65 -4.03 -3.76
N PHE A 610 -37.68 -2.99 -2.92
CA PHE A 610 -36.53 -2.41 -2.26
C PHE A 610 -36.77 -2.28 -0.76
N LEU A 611 -35.72 -2.39 0.03
CA LEU A 611 -35.69 -2.04 1.45
C LEU A 611 -35.31 -0.57 1.63
N GLY A 612 -35.55 -0.01 2.82
CA GLY A 612 -35.11 1.34 3.16
C GLY A 612 -36.15 2.42 2.89
N LYS A 613 -35.71 3.67 2.81
CA LYS A 613 -36.58 4.83 2.59
C LYS A 613 -36.88 5.01 1.09
N LEU A 614 -38.10 5.46 0.80
CA LEU A 614 -38.52 5.87 -0.53
C LEU A 614 -38.70 7.39 -0.54
N ARG A 615 -37.89 8.07 -1.34
CA ARG A 615 -37.92 9.52 -1.48
C ARG A 615 -38.29 9.91 -2.91
N PHE A 616 -39.14 10.91 -3.05
CA PHE A 616 -39.48 11.50 -4.31
C PHE A 616 -38.99 12.94 -4.38
N VAL A 617 -38.35 13.29 -5.50
CA VAL A 617 -37.90 14.65 -5.81
C VAL A 617 -38.30 15.02 -7.24
N VAL A 618 -38.35 16.32 -7.52
CA VAL A 618 -38.48 16.83 -8.89
C VAL A 618 -37.09 17.23 -9.38
N ASP A 619 -36.72 16.74 -10.54
CA ASP A 619 -35.54 17.17 -11.28
C ASP A 619 -35.91 17.43 -12.74
N GLY A 620 -35.72 18.69 -13.17
CA GLY A 620 -36.22 19.17 -14.45
C GLY A 620 -37.75 19.14 -14.52
N ASP A 621 -38.29 18.38 -15.48
CA ASP A 621 -39.72 18.23 -15.77
C ASP A 621 -40.30 16.87 -15.34
N LYS A 622 -39.57 16.12 -14.49
CA LYS A 622 -39.94 14.75 -14.07
C LYS A 622 -39.79 14.53 -12.56
N LEU A 623 -40.58 13.57 -12.10
CA LEU A 623 -40.37 12.98 -10.79
C LEU A 623 -39.28 11.92 -10.84
N TRP A 624 -38.52 11.82 -9.77
CA TRP A 624 -37.59 10.71 -9.51
C TRP A 624 -37.98 10.01 -8.20
N ALA A 625 -38.04 8.68 -8.26
CA ALA A 625 -38.11 7.84 -7.08
C ALA A 625 -36.70 7.42 -6.70
N ILE A 626 -36.28 7.77 -5.49
CA ILE A 626 -34.96 7.53 -4.92
C ILE A 626 -35.10 6.53 -3.77
N ASN A 627 -34.30 5.47 -3.79
CA ASN A 627 -34.15 4.57 -2.66
C ASN A 627 -32.97 5.05 -1.79
N GLU A 628 -33.21 5.21 -0.49
CA GLU A 628 -32.18 5.58 0.48
C GLU A 628 -32.04 4.46 1.52
N LEU A 629 -30.81 3.91 1.63
CA LEU A 629 -30.50 2.86 2.61
C LEU A 629 -29.01 2.85 2.94
N PRO A 630 -28.63 2.21 4.09
CA PRO A 630 -27.24 2.02 4.47
C PRO A 630 -26.45 1.28 3.37
N VAL A 631 -25.18 1.67 3.18
CA VAL A 631 -24.34 1.17 2.08
C VAL A 631 -24.16 -0.35 2.12
N GLU A 632 -23.99 -0.96 3.28
CA GLU A 632 -23.85 -2.41 3.41
C GLU A 632 -25.10 -3.16 2.95
N ARG A 633 -26.28 -2.63 3.27
CA ARG A 633 -27.57 -3.18 2.79
C ARG A 633 -27.76 -3.00 1.30
N TYR A 634 -27.32 -1.86 0.76
CA TYR A 634 -27.33 -1.63 -0.68
C TYR A 634 -26.43 -2.65 -1.40
N LEU A 635 -25.20 -2.83 -0.94
CA LEU A 635 -24.25 -3.81 -1.49
C LEU A 635 -24.79 -5.25 -1.41
N ALA A 636 -25.39 -5.63 -0.29
CA ALA A 636 -26.02 -6.94 -0.15
C ALA A 636 -27.15 -7.15 -1.17
N SER A 637 -27.94 -6.11 -1.45
CA SER A 637 -29.02 -6.15 -2.47
C SER A 637 -28.45 -6.28 -3.88
N VAL A 638 -27.41 -5.53 -4.23
CA VAL A 638 -26.76 -5.57 -5.56
C VAL A 638 -26.12 -6.93 -5.80
N ILE A 639 -25.34 -7.43 -4.83
CA ILE A 639 -24.69 -8.77 -4.94
C ILE A 639 -25.73 -9.86 -5.12
N SER A 640 -26.83 -9.83 -4.37
CA SER A 640 -27.89 -10.83 -4.47
C SER A 640 -28.67 -10.78 -5.80
N SER A 641 -28.67 -9.64 -6.49
CA SER A 641 -29.33 -9.48 -7.79
C SER A 641 -28.43 -9.83 -8.99
N GLU A 642 -27.11 -9.70 -8.83
CA GLU A 642 -26.14 -9.97 -9.91
C GLU A 642 -25.49 -11.36 -9.83
N MET A 643 -25.46 -11.99 -8.65
CA MET A 643 -24.88 -13.32 -8.45
C MET A 643 -25.98 -14.33 -8.11
N SER A 644 -25.97 -15.50 -8.78
CA SER A 644 -26.87 -16.59 -8.40
C SER A 644 -26.47 -17.16 -7.02
N ALA A 645 -27.46 -17.66 -6.26
CA ALA A 645 -27.23 -18.31 -4.97
C ALA A 645 -26.31 -19.56 -5.05
N THR A 646 -25.98 -20.00 -6.26
CA THR A 646 -25.12 -21.16 -6.55
C THR A 646 -23.76 -20.76 -7.14
N SER A 647 -23.44 -19.47 -7.22
CA SER A 647 -22.12 -19.01 -7.65
C SER A 647 -21.07 -19.42 -6.63
N SER A 648 -19.98 -20.06 -7.08
CA SER A 648 -18.84 -20.37 -6.23
C SER A 648 -18.10 -19.10 -5.86
N LEU A 649 -17.59 -19.05 -4.64
CA LEU A 649 -16.64 -18.02 -4.19
C LEU A 649 -15.28 -18.32 -4.84
N GLU A 650 -15.05 -17.86 -6.08
CA GLU A 650 -13.74 -17.83 -6.74
C GLU A 650 -13.25 -16.39 -6.87
#